data_923c1924bb61421ac2063edb8c8ccf51
#
_entry.id   923c1924bb61421ac2063edb8c8ccf51
#
_cell.length_a   1.000
_cell.length_b   1.000
_cell.length_c   1.000
_cell.angle_alpha   90.00
_cell.angle_beta   90.00
_cell.angle_gamma   90.00
#
_symmetry.space_group_name_H-M   'P 1'
#
loop_
_entity.id
_entity.type
_entity.pdbx_description
1 polymer ?
#
loop_
_entity_poly.entity_id
_entity_poly.type
_entity_poly.pdbx_seq_one_letter_code
_entity_poly.pdbx_strand_id
1 'polypeptide(L)'
;MHSLLQTVALFLLAARTLADDIVVYSDSTLAAGWENWSWGSDINFAATDLFEGSSSASVNSTAFSALSTKLEGTFPNFAGLRFDIAGDNPDLTITIQSSVDGTVSPNIALSSLSNSLTSDSFTSLLIDFNNLPGSGAALGAGTWDRIVWQGGANGAFYHIDNIVVVQSIVITPLFLSAEPLAANTIAVTTQGAVDFSTMTVSMNGKSVKVLNTTSYVPVGTPSKSVIYLTLDTLFVPGTLLIDTGVDNGGSPTFNVTLPEVQFVSIVQQVSHPISPTIYGVNFPTNAQYLKDLGIGMARWGGNAVTAYNPAGQFTNAGSDWFFENRVADPPSADDWIGWVNGAGTQSLLTVPSLDWVAKDGTSYSYPVSVYAGQESTDPFNSDAGNGEFPNGTFVTASPDQSRAYSAWNTDMAKAWLQGLTNKPTLITVDNEIEIASDTHQDMHPLPVDYDEELARVINTSIAAKEAIPGVMVAAPSTCSWWFYWTSQVGFTDNAAHDNIDFIPWFLQQMAAAEKTHGKRLLDFLDIHYYFQADTSANDDAAKALRLRMTRSLWDTTYVDESWVGSNPQNHQWDPTIVELLPRFRTLIDINYPGTKLSVSEWNSQADTDITGGLVAVDALGIFGQQSLDSATYWGTIDELGPIGLAFWLYRGFGVTFGANTAQVNLATPNPDTQGVYAGTEDGKLTLVIVNKNPDTPISFAVANMPFGSYFMRHFGGEAGIAKWQTTITVSGNDYIVIPAYTAVFLKQN
;
A
#
# COMPACT_ATOMS: atom_id res chain seq x y z
N MET A 1 10.43 11.68 32.43
CA MET A 1 11.80 11.38 32.88
C MET A 1 11.91 9.87 33.02
N HIS A 2 12.05 9.16 31.92
CA HIS A 2 12.62 7.81 31.88
C HIS A 2 13.26 7.67 30.51
N SER A 3 14.56 7.69 30.50
CA SER A 3 15.39 7.48 29.33
C SER A 3 15.31 6.03 28.92
N LEU A 4 14.70 5.72 27.77
CA LEU A 4 14.99 4.49 27.07
C LEU A 4 16.35 4.62 26.43
N LEU A 5 17.31 3.90 26.99
CA LEU A 5 18.54 3.54 26.30
C LEU A 5 18.18 2.58 25.17
N GLN A 6 18.07 3.09 23.95
CA GLN A 6 18.26 2.24 22.78
C GLN A 6 19.73 1.82 22.75
N THR A 7 19.97 0.61 23.17
CA THR A 7 21.26 -0.04 22.95
C THR A 7 21.31 -0.43 21.46
N VAL A 8 21.78 0.47 20.62
CA VAL A 8 22.24 0.10 19.29
C VAL A 8 23.46 -0.79 19.50
N ALA A 9 23.27 -2.10 19.34
CA ALA A 9 24.36 -3.05 19.32
C ALA A 9 25.19 -2.79 18.05
N LEU A 10 26.25 -2.02 18.22
CA LEU A 10 27.31 -1.86 17.23
C LEU A 10 28.05 -3.21 17.16
N PHE A 11 27.69 -4.05 16.19
CA PHE A 11 28.43 -5.29 15.95
C PHE A 11 29.63 -4.99 15.06
N LEU A 12 30.82 -5.00 15.64
CA LEU A 12 32.07 -5.16 14.91
C LEU A 12 32.01 -6.49 14.16
N LEU A 13 31.87 -6.43 12.84
CA LEU A 13 32.16 -7.55 11.97
C LEU A 13 33.68 -7.78 12.00
N ALA A 14 34.17 -8.55 12.97
CA ALA A 14 35.53 -9.05 12.95
C ALA A 14 35.63 -10.16 11.91
N ALA A 15 35.60 -9.82 10.63
CA ALA A 15 35.98 -10.77 9.60
C ALA A 15 37.50 -10.97 9.72
N ARG A 16 37.93 -12.18 10.09
CA ARG A 16 39.32 -12.62 9.90
C ARG A 16 39.61 -12.58 8.39
N THR A 17 40.59 -11.79 7.97
CA THR A 17 41.19 -11.94 6.65
C THR A 17 41.73 -13.37 6.54
N LEU A 18 41.19 -14.14 5.61
CA LEU A 18 41.78 -15.41 5.21
C LEU A 18 43.03 -15.09 4.37
N ALA A 19 44.00 -16.00 4.34
CA ALA A 19 45.31 -15.78 3.72
C ALA A 19 45.29 -15.44 2.21
N ASP A 20 44.15 -15.58 1.57
CA ASP A 20 43.95 -15.40 0.12
C ASP A 20 43.01 -14.22 -0.23
N ASP A 21 42.57 -13.40 0.73
CA ASP A 21 41.79 -12.18 0.43
C ASP A 21 42.66 -11.15 -0.27
N ILE A 22 42.10 -10.43 -1.26
CA ILE A 22 42.82 -9.41 -2.01
C ILE A 22 42.55 -8.05 -1.35
N VAL A 23 43.57 -7.48 -0.69
CA VAL A 23 43.51 -6.10 -0.20
C VAL A 23 43.60 -5.16 -1.40
N VAL A 24 42.66 -4.23 -1.50
CA VAL A 24 42.59 -3.18 -2.51
C VAL A 24 43.18 -1.89 -1.95
N TYR A 25 42.78 -1.52 -0.74
CA TYR A 25 43.21 -0.34 -0.04
C TYR A 25 43.13 -0.55 1.48
N SER A 26 44.16 -0.04 2.17
CA SER A 26 44.17 0.07 3.62
C SER A 26 45.10 1.22 4.07
N ASP A 27 44.70 1.92 5.12
CA ASP A 27 45.44 2.93 5.86
C ASP A 27 45.95 4.17 5.07
N SER A 28 46.60 4.08 3.95
CA SER A 28 47.13 5.30 3.29
C SER A 28 47.49 5.11 1.81
N THR A 29 47.42 3.89 1.30
CA THR A 29 47.82 3.60 -0.07
C THR A 29 46.99 2.46 -0.68
N LEU A 30 46.87 2.47 -2.00
CA LEU A 30 46.44 1.30 -2.73
C LEU A 30 47.46 0.18 -2.55
N ALA A 31 47.01 -1.03 -2.40
CA ALA A 31 47.85 -2.21 -2.28
C ALA A 31 48.64 -2.46 -3.58
N ALA A 32 49.72 -3.20 -3.47
CA ALA A 32 50.57 -3.53 -4.63
C ALA A 32 49.77 -4.18 -5.76
N GLY A 33 49.92 -3.68 -6.97
CA GLY A 33 49.21 -4.12 -8.15
C GLY A 33 47.90 -3.39 -8.39
N TRP A 34 47.41 -2.54 -7.47
CA TRP A 34 46.25 -1.70 -7.69
C TRP A 34 46.64 -0.29 -8.13
N GLU A 35 45.88 0.26 -9.09
CA GLU A 35 46.09 1.58 -9.66
C GLU A 35 44.86 2.47 -9.41
N ASN A 36 45.10 3.78 -9.27
CA ASN A 36 44.02 4.77 -9.23
C ASN A 36 43.55 5.13 -10.65
N TRP A 37 42.34 4.75 -10.99
CA TRP A 37 41.68 5.01 -12.28
C TRP A 37 40.49 5.96 -12.13
N SER A 38 40.48 6.75 -11.08
CA SER A 38 39.41 7.71 -10.75
C SER A 38 39.31 8.83 -11.79
N TRP A 39 38.14 9.42 -11.88
CA TRP A 39 37.87 10.56 -12.75
C TRP A 39 36.99 11.59 -12.08
N GLY A 40 37.31 12.90 -12.26
CA GLY A 40 36.51 14.02 -11.80
C GLY A 40 36.37 14.17 -10.27
N SER A 41 37.03 13.32 -9.49
CA SER A 41 37.04 13.33 -8.03
C SER A 41 38.38 13.81 -7.52
N ASP A 42 38.35 14.58 -6.43
CA ASP A 42 39.56 14.92 -5.65
C ASP A 42 39.72 13.86 -4.53
N ILE A 43 40.81 13.11 -4.55
CA ILE A 43 41.03 11.98 -3.66
C ILE A 43 42.33 12.14 -2.91
N ASN A 44 42.23 12.12 -1.58
CA ASN A 44 43.37 12.03 -0.70
C ASN A 44 43.42 10.65 -0.04
N PHE A 45 44.29 9.78 -0.49
CA PHE A 45 44.45 8.43 0.06
C PHE A 45 45.08 8.39 1.47
N ALA A 46 45.56 9.50 1.99
CA ALA A 46 46.20 9.58 3.30
C ALA A 46 45.56 10.67 4.17
N ALA A 47 44.25 10.79 4.12
CA ALA A 47 43.50 11.70 4.95
C ALA A 47 43.58 11.28 6.43
N THR A 48 43.92 12.22 7.32
CA THR A 48 44.12 11.96 8.77
C THR A 48 43.06 12.65 9.64
N ASP A 49 42.02 13.18 9.02
CA ASP A 49 40.95 13.95 9.66
C ASP A 49 39.84 13.08 10.25
N LEU A 50 40.10 11.81 10.51
CA LEU A 50 39.09 10.83 10.95
C LEU A 50 39.34 10.20 12.32
N PHE A 51 38.25 9.63 12.82
CA PHE A 51 37.94 9.29 14.21
C PHE A 51 38.65 8.04 14.74
N GLU A 52 39.05 7.09 13.89
CA GLU A 52 39.69 5.85 14.26
C GLU A 52 40.74 5.45 13.19
N GLY A 53 41.88 4.93 13.62
CA GLY A 53 42.98 4.51 12.75
C GLY A 53 43.98 5.58 12.41
N SER A 54 44.89 5.30 11.48
CA SER A 54 45.96 6.22 11.10
C SER A 54 45.62 7.13 9.91
N SER A 55 44.82 6.62 8.96
CA SER A 55 44.35 7.37 7.79
C SER A 55 43.30 6.59 6.98
N SER A 56 42.59 7.28 6.08
CA SER A 56 41.60 6.72 5.14
C SER A 56 41.73 7.43 3.79
N ALA A 57 40.99 6.97 2.78
CA ALA A 57 40.83 7.73 1.55
C ALA A 57 39.63 8.69 1.69
N SER A 58 39.89 10.02 1.68
CA SER A 58 38.82 11.00 1.53
C SER A 58 38.53 11.22 0.05
N VAL A 59 37.26 11.20 -0.33
CA VAL A 59 36.80 11.32 -1.70
C VAL A 59 35.79 12.45 -1.81
N ASN A 60 36.12 13.45 -2.60
CA ASN A 60 35.21 14.55 -2.94
C ASN A 60 34.88 14.46 -4.43
N SER A 61 33.74 13.86 -4.74
CA SER A 61 33.27 13.65 -6.09
C SER A 61 32.35 14.76 -6.55
N THR A 62 32.57 15.29 -7.76
CA THR A 62 31.58 16.10 -8.47
C THR A 62 30.51 15.20 -9.11
N ALA A 63 29.49 15.79 -9.75
CA ALA A 63 28.42 15.02 -10.40
C ALA A 63 28.97 13.95 -11.36
N PHE A 64 28.54 12.71 -11.18
CA PHE A 64 28.92 11.53 -11.99
C PHE A 64 30.40 11.20 -12.04
N SER A 65 31.22 11.77 -11.18
CA SER A 65 32.62 11.41 -11.01
C SER A 65 32.78 10.23 -10.04
N ALA A 66 33.94 9.60 -9.98
CA ALA A 66 34.12 8.36 -9.24
C ALA A 66 35.50 8.20 -8.61
N LEU A 67 35.53 7.52 -7.44
CA LEU A 67 36.68 6.72 -7.03
C LEU A 67 36.66 5.44 -7.86
N SER A 68 37.75 5.12 -8.52
CA SER A 68 37.92 3.89 -9.28
C SER A 68 39.29 3.28 -9.03
N THR A 69 39.28 1.99 -8.66
CA THR A 69 40.50 1.22 -8.44
C THR A 69 40.59 0.09 -9.46
N LYS A 70 41.77 -0.13 -10.03
CA LYS A 70 42.01 -1.17 -11.03
C LYS A 70 43.17 -2.04 -10.64
N LEU A 71 43.04 -3.36 -10.74
CA LEU A 71 44.10 -4.34 -10.51
C LEU A 71 44.92 -4.56 -11.78
N GLU A 72 46.22 -4.64 -11.67
CA GLU A 72 47.10 -5.18 -12.74
C GLU A 72 46.90 -6.70 -12.83
N GLY A 73 46.07 -7.12 -13.73
CA GLY A 73 45.57 -8.50 -13.85
C GLY A 73 44.07 -8.57 -13.55
N THR A 74 43.61 -9.72 -13.15
CA THR A 74 42.19 -9.94 -12.80
C THR A 74 42.06 -10.63 -11.45
N PHE A 75 41.01 -10.34 -10.71
CA PHE A 75 40.65 -11.13 -9.55
C PHE A 75 39.67 -12.24 -9.97
N PRO A 76 39.94 -13.52 -9.60
CA PRO A 76 39.05 -14.63 -9.91
C PRO A 76 37.75 -14.51 -9.08
N ASN A 77 36.90 -15.51 -9.20
CA ASN A 77 35.60 -15.59 -8.50
C ASN A 77 35.77 -15.58 -6.97
N PHE A 78 35.82 -14.41 -6.40
CA PHE A 78 35.73 -14.21 -4.96
C PHE A 78 34.26 -14.13 -4.52
N ALA A 79 34.03 -14.31 -3.20
CA ALA A 79 32.68 -14.33 -2.65
C ALA A 79 32.07 -12.93 -2.53
N GLY A 80 32.90 -11.89 -2.35
CA GLY A 80 32.37 -10.54 -2.19
C GLY A 80 33.40 -9.41 -2.09
N LEU A 81 32.89 -8.19 -1.87
CA LEU A 81 33.65 -6.98 -1.63
C LEU A 81 33.27 -6.39 -0.27
N ARG A 82 34.25 -6.22 0.61
CA ARG A 82 34.10 -5.56 1.90
C ARG A 82 34.84 -4.22 1.88
N PHE A 83 34.25 -3.20 2.55
CA PHE A 83 34.87 -1.90 2.75
C PHE A 83 34.24 -1.17 3.94
N ASP A 84 34.95 -0.25 4.54
CA ASP A 84 34.47 0.65 5.58
C ASP A 84 34.20 2.02 4.96
N ILE A 85 33.04 2.63 5.24
CA ILE A 85 32.65 3.92 4.67
C ILE A 85 32.04 4.84 5.74
N ALA A 86 32.38 6.14 5.68
CA ALA A 86 31.78 7.19 6.49
C ALA A 86 31.40 8.38 5.58
N GLY A 87 30.26 8.99 5.85
CA GLY A 87 29.71 10.11 5.07
C GLY A 87 28.23 10.31 5.38
N ASP A 88 27.71 11.50 5.11
CA ASP A 88 26.29 11.80 5.31
C ASP A 88 25.46 11.22 4.15
N ASN A 89 25.22 9.90 4.19
CA ASN A 89 24.44 9.14 3.20
C ASN A 89 24.78 9.53 1.74
N PRO A 90 26.03 9.38 1.31
CA PRO A 90 26.41 9.80 -0.03
C PRO A 90 25.64 9.01 -1.10
N ASP A 91 25.14 9.73 -2.12
CA ASP A 91 24.45 9.14 -3.28
C ASP A 91 25.49 8.46 -4.19
N LEU A 92 25.78 7.20 -3.91
CA LEU A 92 26.78 6.39 -4.60
C LEU A 92 26.16 5.16 -5.26
N THR A 93 26.67 4.84 -6.45
CA THR A 93 26.51 3.53 -7.07
C THR A 93 27.85 2.82 -7.17
N ILE A 94 27.84 1.53 -6.88
CA ILE A 94 29.02 0.68 -6.92
C ILE A 94 28.88 -0.29 -8.09
N THR A 95 29.90 -0.40 -8.92
CA THR A 95 29.98 -1.38 -10.00
C THR A 95 31.31 -2.09 -10.00
N ILE A 96 31.28 -3.38 -10.37
CA ILE A 96 32.45 -4.20 -10.64
C ILE A 96 32.59 -4.32 -12.17
N GLN A 97 33.78 -4.07 -12.69
CA GLN A 97 33.99 -3.97 -14.14
C GLN A 97 35.17 -4.83 -14.59
N SER A 98 35.11 -5.23 -15.84
CA SER A 98 36.23 -5.85 -16.59
C SER A 98 36.73 -4.87 -17.65
N SER A 99 38.00 -4.47 -17.56
CA SER A 99 38.63 -3.70 -18.63
C SER A 99 39.11 -4.58 -19.81
N VAL A 100 39.06 -5.92 -19.63
CA VAL A 100 39.49 -6.88 -20.63
C VAL A 100 38.43 -7.10 -21.71
N ASP A 101 37.18 -7.26 -21.30
CA ASP A 101 36.06 -7.56 -22.21
C ASP A 101 34.91 -6.54 -22.17
N GLY A 102 35.03 -5.52 -21.32
CA GLY A 102 34.05 -4.45 -21.18
C GLY A 102 32.79 -4.84 -20.38
N THR A 103 32.76 -5.98 -19.72
CA THR A 103 31.65 -6.42 -18.88
C THR A 103 31.51 -5.51 -17.65
N VAL A 104 30.29 -5.18 -17.29
CA VAL A 104 29.94 -4.38 -16.10
C VAL A 104 28.88 -5.08 -15.31
N SER A 105 29.03 -5.18 -13.99
CA SER A 105 27.99 -5.70 -13.08
C SER A 105 26.75 -4.80 -13.10
N PRO A 106 25.58 -5.29 -12.64
CA PRO A 106 24.48 -4.42 -12.27
C PRO A 106 24.93 -3.32 -11.31
N ASN A 107 24.26 -2.16 -11.35
CA ASN A 107 24.49 -1.07 -10.41
C ASN A 107 24.03 -1.49 -9.00
N ILE A 108 24.90 -1.26 -8.02
CA ILE A 108 24.60 -1.49 -6.60
C ILE A 108 24.53 -0.14 -5.94
N ALA A 109 23.32 0.32 -5.58
CA ALA A 109 23.14 1.56 -4.85
C ALA A 109 23.65 1.40 -3.40
N LEU A 110 24.40 2.36 -2.90
CA LEU A 110 24.88 2.35 -1.52
C LEU A 110 23.71 2.27 -0.52
N SER A 111 22.58 2.92 -0.82
CA SER A 111 21.34 2.84 -0.04
C SER A 111 20.73 1.43 0.05
N SER A 112 21.09 0.52 -0.86
CA SER A 112 20.69 -0.89 -0.76
C SER A 112 21.55 -1.69 0.23
N LEU A 113 22.67 -1.14 0.68
CA LEU A 113 23.59 -1.76 1.64
C LEU A 113 23.40 -1.19 3.06
N SER A 114 23.08 0.09 3.17
CA SER A 114 22.82 0.77 4.46
C SER A 114 21.96 2.02 4.25
N ASN A 115 20.99 2.22 5.13
CA ASN A 115 20.11 3.40 5.15
C ASN A 115 20.58 4.49 6.12
N SER A 116 21.64 4.25 6.90
CA SER A 116 22.09 5.15 7.96
C SER A 116 23.62 5.19 8.05
N LEU A 117 24.24 5.94 7.16
CA LEU A 117 25.64 6.28 7.31
C LEU A 117 25.76 7.62 8.05
N THR A 118 26.87 7.81 8.76
CA THR A 118 27.17 9.06 9.46
C THR A 118 28.53 9.58 9.03
N SER A 119 28.74 10.90 9.17
CA SER A 119 30.03 11.54 8.87
C SER A 119 31.05 11.32 9.96
N ASP A 120 30.68 10.84 11.14
CA ASP A 120 31.48 10.78 12.35
C ASP A 120 31.87 9.35 12.78
N SER A 121 31.50 8.33 12.00
CA SER A 121 31.94 6.95 12.23
C SER A 121 31.91 6.10 10.96
N PHE A 122 32.85 5.16 10.86
CA PHE A 122 32.84 4.18 9.79
C PHE A 122 31.77 3.12 9.98
N THR A 123 31.13 2.75 8.87
CA THR A 123 30.24 1.59 8.75
C THR A 123 30.88 0.56 7.84
N SER A 124 31.08 -0.65 8.32
CA SER A 124 31.57 -1.77 7.51
C SER A 124 30.44 -2.32 6.65
N LEU A 125 30.65 -2.38 5.33
CA LEU A 125 29.72 -2.88 4.36
C LEU A 125 30.29 -4.08 3.60
N LEU A 126 29.41 -4.98 3.18
CA LEU A 126 29.73 -6.17 2.42
C LEU A 126 28.78 -6.33 1.24
N ILE A 127 29.35 -6.48 0.04
CA ILE A 127 28.63 -6.85 -1.16
C ILE A 127 28.84 -8.34 -1.39
N ASP A 128 27.74 -9.12 -1.39
CA ASP A 128 27.79 -10.54 -1.75
C ASP A 128 27.76 -10.68 -3.28
N PHE A 129 28.82 -11.23 -3.86
CA PHE A 129 28.91 -11.46 -5.30
C PHE A 129 27.99 -12.58 -5.81
N ASN A 130 27.50 -13.45 -4.92
CA ASN A 130 26.54 -14.48 -5.28
C ASN A 130 25.10 -13.95 -5.34
N ASN A 131 24.86 -12.78 -4.72
CA ASN A 131 23.55 -12.13 -4.68
C ASN A 131 23.71 -10.61 -4.60
N LEU A 132 23.88 -9.95 -5.74
CA LEU A 132 24.12 -8.50 -5.79
C LEU A 132 22.90 -7.72 -5.32
N PRO A 133 23.04 -6.83 -4.30
CA PRO A 133 21.95 -6.05 -3.76
C PRO A 133 21.23 -5.23 -4.84
N GLY A 134 19.90 -5.23 -4.79
CA GLY A 134 19.05 -4.50 -5.74
C GLY A 134 18.79 -5.20 -7.08
N SER A 135 19.59 -6.18 -7.48
CA SER A 135 19.39 -6.92 -8.74
C SER A 135 19.02 -8.39 -8.53
N GLY A 136 19.37 -8.97 -7.37
CA GLY A 136 19.24 -10.40 -7.10
C GLY A 136 20.08 -11.31 -8.01
N ALA A 137 20.97 -10.74 -8.83
CA ALA A 137 21.83 -11.49 -9.74
C ALA A 137 23.17 -11.80 -9.06
N ALA A 138 23.80 -12.92 -9.44
CA ALA A 138 25.16 -13.22 -9.06
C ALA A 138 26.15 -12.46 -9.97
N LEU A 139 27.30 -12.08 -9.43
CA LEU A 139 28.44 -11.66 -10.24
C LEU A 139 29.02 -12.90 -10.92
N GLY A 140 28.69 -13.10 -12.17
CA GLY A 140 29.15 -14.27 -12.95
C GLY A 140 30.68 -14.38 -13.01
N ALA A 141 31.15 -15.58 -13.40
CA ALA A 141 32.57 -15.80 -13.72
C ALA A 141 33.00 -14.81 -14.80
N GLY A 142 34.09 -14.08 -14.58
CA GLY A 142 34.55 -13.05 -15.51
C GLY A 142 36.01 -12.66 -15.27
N THR A 143 36.49 -11.77 -16.11
CA THR A 143 37.84 -11.17 -16.04
C THR A 143 37.81 -9.85 -15.25
N TRP A 144 37.22 -9.87 -14.06
CA TRP A 144 37.02 -8.71 -13.22
C TRP A 144 38.37 -8.12 -12.75
N ASP A 145 38.55 -6.81 -12.94
CA ASP A 145 39.78 -6.11 -12.56
C ASP A 145 39.58 -4.69 -12.02
N ARG A 146 38.32 -4.22 -11.95
CA ARG A 146 38.05 -2.81 -11.60
C ARG A 146 36.84 -2.69 -10.68
N ILE A 147 36.96 -1.82 -9.69
CA ILE A 147 35.87 -1.47 -8.77
C ILE A 147 35.66 0.05 -8.84
N VAL A 148 34.41 0.46 -8.96
CA VAL A 148 34.01 1.87 -9.15
C VAL A 148 32.95 2.27 -8.13
N TRP A 149 33.21 3.35 -7.39
CA TRP A 149 32.22 4.04 -6.54
C TRP A 149 31.91 5.37 -7.23
N GLN A 150 30.77 5.47 -7.89
CA GLN A 150 30.38 6.62 -8.68
C GLN A 150 29.35 7.47 -7.93
N GLY A 151 29.62 8.78 -7.80
CA GLY A 151 28.68 9.76 -7.24
C GLY A 151 27.50 10.01 -8.16
N GLY A 152 26.33 10.31 -7.56
CA GLY A 152 25.14 10.71 -8.27
C GLY A 152 25.19 12.11 -8.86
N ALA A 153 24.04 12.68 -9.23
CA ALA A 153 23.94 14.00 -9.87
C ALA A 153 24.48 15.17 -9.03
N ASN A 154 24.47 15.04 -7.70
CA ASN A 154 24.94 16.07 -6.79
C ASN A 154 26.41 15.89 -6.35
N GLY A 155 27.07 14.84 -6.84
CA GLY A 155 28.37 14.42 -6.31
C GLY A 155 28.24 13.75 -4.94
N ALA A 156 29.38 13.46 -4.28
CA ALA A 156 29.42 12.87 -2.97
C ALA A 156 30.71 13.21 -2.24
N PHE A 157 30.62 13.44 -0.92
CA PHE A 157 31.78 13.50 -0.05
C PHE A 157 31.70 12.37 0.96
N TYR A 158 32.77 11.55 1.00
CA TYR A 158 32.84 10.41 1.90
C TYR A 158 34.27 10.00 2.17
N HIS A 159 34.44 9.22 3.21
CA HIS A 159 35.71 8.54 3.52
C HIS A 159 35.52 7.05 3.34
N ILE A 160 36.51 6.37 2.80
CA ILE A 160 36.48 4.93 2.59
C ILE A 160 37.81 4.30 3.02
N ASP A 161 37.72 3.12 3.65
CA ASP A 161 38.88 2.38 4.14
C ASP A 161 38.69 0.87 4.04
N ASN A 162 39.72 0.09 4.31
CA ASN A 162 39.71 -1.37 4.42
C ASN A 162 38.98 -2.06 3.24
N ILE A 163 39.29 -1.61 2.01
CA ILE A 163 38.69 -2.18 0.82
C ILE A 163 39.35 -3.53 0.52
N VAL A 164 38.56 -4.60 0.55
CA VAL A 164 39.04 -5.98 0.37
C VAL A 164 38.08 -6.79 -0.50
N VAL A 165 38.60 -7.43 -1.54
CA VAL A 165 37.88 -8.50 -2.27
C VAL A 165 38.06 -9.78 -1.49
N VAL A 166 36.97 -10.33 -0.91
CA VAL A 166 37.03 -11.44 0.04
C VAL A 166 36.80 -12.79 -0.65
N GLN A 167 37.60 -13.78 -0.29
CA GLN A 167 37.56 -15.11 -0.85
C GLN A 167 36.31 -15.88 -0.42
N SER A 168 35.89 -15.72 0.80
CA SER A 168 34.67 -16.35 1.32
C SER A 168 33.91 -15.37 2.23
N ILE A 169 32.61 -15.32 2.04
CA ILE A 169 31.72 -14.63 2.97
C ILE A 169 31.32 -15.65 4.04
N VAL A 170 31.97 -15.57 5.18
CA VAL A 170 31.47 -16.23 6.38
C VAL A 170 30.49 -15.26 7.01
N ILE A 171 29.23 -15.31 6.59
CA ILE A 171 28.15 -14.61 7.29
C ILE A 171 27.95 -15.41 8.59
N THR A 172 28.48 -14.91 9.70
CA THR A 172 28.03 -15.38 10.99
C THR A 172 26.56 -14.99 11.07
N PRO A 173 25.62 -15.94 11.13
CA PRO A 173 24.21 -15.60 11.11
C PRO A 173 23.90 -14.72 12.30
N LEU A 174 23.30 -13.56 12.05
CA LEU A 174 22.82 -12.68 13.09
C LEU A 174 21.37 -13.06 13.40
N PHE A 175 21.10 -13.47 14.62
CA PHE A 175 19.74 -13.69 15.11
C PHE A 175 19.15 -12.33 15.47
N LEU A 176 18.10 -11.93 14.77
CA LEU A 176 17.46 -10.62 14.93
C LEU A 176 16.30 -10.67 15.92
N SER A 177 15.45 -11.70 15.81
CA SER A 177 14.32 -11.89 16.72
C SER A 177 13.93 -13.35 16.83
N ALA A 178 13.19 -13.69 17.90
CA ALA A 178 12.48 -14.95 18.04
C ALA A 178 11.10 -14.65 18.61
N GLU A 179 10.06 -14.95 17.84
CA GLU A 179 8.69 -14.60 18.15
C GLU A 179 7.79 -15.82 18.12
N PRO A 180 6.93 -16.03 19.13
CA PRO A 180 5.95 -17.11 19.10
C PRO A 180 4.89 -16.80 18.04
N LEU A 181 4.68 -17.76 17.11
CA LEU A 181 3.66 -17.68 16.05
C LEU A 181 2.43 -18.50 16.34
N ALA A 182 2.62 -19.62 17.02
CA ALA A 182 1.55 -20.51 17.47
C ALA A 182 1.95 -21.10 18.81
N ALA A 183 1.08 -21.88 19.42
CA ALA A 183 1.35 -22.43 20.76
C ALA A 183 2.68 -23.16 20.88
N ASN A 184 3.17 -23.74 19.81
CA ASN A 184 4.38 -24.54 19.76
C ASN A 184 5.33 -24.18 18.60
N THR A 185 5.11 -23.08 17.91
CA THR A 185 5.95 -22.66 16.78
C THR A 185 6.54 -21.27 17.01
N ILE A 186 7.86 -21.17 16.87
CA ILE A 186 8.62 -19.92 16.96
C ILE A 186 9.03 -19.52 15.55
N ALA A 187 8.86 -18.25 15.21
CA ALA A 187 9.55 -17.62 14.10
C ALA A 187 10.88 -17.05 14.61
N VAL A 188 11.97 -17.52 14.06
CA VAL A 188 13.30 -16.98 14.32
C VAL A 188 13.75 -16.24 13.07
N THR A 189 13.92 -14.93 13.18
CA THR A 189 14.45 -14.13 12.08
C THR A 189 15.96 -14.05 12.17
N THR A 190 16.63 -14.38 11.08
CA THR A 190 18.09 -14.32 10.99
C THR A 190 18.50 -13.49 9.78
N GLN A 191 19.70 -12.90 9.84
CA GLN A 191 20.40 -12.37 8.70
C GLN A 191 21.52 -13.36 8.33
N GLY A 192 21.49 -13.89 7.12
CA GLY A 192 22.40 -14.95 6.68
C GLY A 192 21.82 -16.37 6.82
N ALA A 193 22.45 -17.32 6.16
CA ALA A 193 22.06 -18.73 6.20
C ALA A 193 22.51 -19.39 7.51
N VAL A 194 21.63 -20.16 8.12
CA VAL A 194 21.89 -20.92 9.34
C VAL A 194 21.69 -22.40 9.07
N ASP A 195 22.62 -23.24 9.52
CA ASP A 195 22.43 -24.70 9.53
C ASP A 195 21.67 -25.09 10.81
N PHE A 196 20.41 -25.48 10.63
CA PHE A 196 19.51 -25.86 11.73
C PHE A 196 19.62 -27.30 12.19
N SER A 197 20.37 -28.13 11.49
CA SER A 197 20.51 -29.55 11.81
C SER A 197 21.18 -29.78 13.17
N THR A 198 21.91 -28.80 13.70
CA THR A 198 22.66 -28.86 14.96
C THR A 198 22.02 -28.04 16.08
N MET A 199 20.89 -27.36 15.81
CA MET A 199 20.26 -26.52 16.82
C MET A 199 19.66 -27.28 17.97
N THR A 200 19.86 -26.77 19.17
CA THR A 200 19.09 -27.18 20.35
C THR A 200 18.33 -26.00 20.93
N VAL A 201 17.12 -26.26 21.40
CA VAL A 201 16.25 -25.26 22.01
C VAL A 201 16.01 -25.63 23.47
N SER A 202 16.07 -24.64 24.35
CA SER A 202 15.66 -24.83 25.74
C SER A 202 14.73 -23.69 26.17
N MET A 203 13.69 -24.02 26.94
CA MET A 203 12.75 -23.09 27.52
C MET A 203 12.84 -23.15 29.03
N ASN A 204 13.12 -22.01 29.67
CA ASN A 204 13.33 -21.92 31.12
C ASN A 204 14.36 -22.93 31.62
N GLY A 205 15.43 -23.15 30.84
CA GLY A 205 16.52 -24.09 31.18
C GLY A 205 16.19 -25.58 30.98
N LYS A 206 15.01 -25.89 30.44
CA LYS A 206 14.64 -27.27 30.06
C LYS A 206 14.79 -27.43 28.55
N SER A 207 15.50 -28.48 28.12
CA SER A 207 15.63 -28.83 26.73
C SER A 207 14.26 -29.14 26.12
N VAL A 208 14.01 -28.60 24.95
CA VAL A 208 12.79 -28.76 24.17
C VAL A 208 13.17 -29.36 22.82
N LYS A 209 12.41 -30.36 22.38
CA LYS A 209 12.67 -30.98 21.08
C LYS A 209 12.07 -30.18 19.94
N VAL A 210 12.86 -29.88 18.92
CA VAL A 210 12.38 -29.36 17.66
C VAL A 210 11.83 -30.51 16.83
N LEU A 211 10.52 -30.45 16.52
CA LEU A 211 9.82 -31.46 15.73
C LEU A 211 9.96 -31.23 14.23
N ASN A 212 9.98 -29.97 13.84
CA ASN A 212 10.09 -29.58 12.43
C ASN A 212 10.79 -28.23 12.31
N THR A 213 11.49 -28.02 11.20
CA THR A 213 12.16 -26.77 10.85
C THR A 213 11.83 -26.46 9.40
N THR A 214 11.26 -25.31 9.17
CA THR A 214 11.04 -24.77 7.81
C THR A 214 11.65 -23.39 7.73
N SER A 215 12.26 -23.07 6.60
CA SER A 215 12.87 -21.75 6.36
C SER A 215 12.21 -21.06 5.17
N TYR A 216 12.15 -19.76 5.26
CA TYR A 216 11.60 -18.89 4.22
C TYR A 216 12.45 -17.63 4.09
N VAL A 217 12.68 -17.17 2.88
CA VAL A 217 13.31 -15.89 2.59
C VAL A 217 12.22 -14.92 2.19
N PRO A 218 11.96 -13.86 2.99
CA PRO A 218 10.93 -12.89 2.66
C PRO A 218 11.20 -12.21 1.32
N VAL A 219 10.16 -12.02 0.50
CA VAL A 219 10.26 -11.30 -0.77
C VAL A 219 10.65 -9.84 -0.48
N GLY A 220 11.65 -9.33 -1.20
CA GLY A 220 12.17 -7.97 -1.01
C GLY A 220 13.25 -7.82 0.08
N THR A 221 13.54 -8.86 0.86
CA THR A 221 14.62 -8.85 1.86
C THR A 221 15.51 -10.08 1.76
N PRO A 222 16.23 -10.28 0.66
CA PRO A 222 16.98 -11.52 0.39
C PRO A 222 18.09 -11.84 1.40
N SER A 223 18.53 -10.84 2.19
CA SER A 223 19.51 -11.05 3.26
C SER A 223 18.91 -11.58 4.56
N LYS A 224 17.59 -11.59 4.71
CA LYS A 224 16.90 -12.09 5.90
C LYS A 224 16.29 -13.44 5.62
N SER A 225 16.35 -14.33 6.60
CA SER A 225 15.65 -15.62 6.60
C SER A 225 14.77 -15.70 7.84
N VAL A 226 13.56 -16.18 7.69
CA VAL A 226 12.68 -16.52 8.80
C VAL A 226 12.60 -18.02 8.89
N ILE A 227 12.85 -18.54 10.07
CA ILE A 227 12.88 -19.96 10.35
C ILE A 227 11.79 -20.28 11.37
N TYR A 228 11.01 -21.28 11.05
CA TYR A 228 9.95 -21.78 11.90
C TYR A 228 10.42 -23.03 12.60
N LEU A 229 10.51 -22.96 13.92
CA LEU A 229 10.81 -24.08 14.78
C LEU A 229 9.52 -24.54 15.43
N THR A 230 9.03 -25.72 15.07
CA THR A 230 7.91 -26.37 15.74
C THR A 230 8.46 -27.21 16.89
N LEU A 231 8.02 -26.92 18.09
CA LEU A 231 8.48 -27.55 19.32
C LEU A 231 7.54 -28.67 19.74
N ASP A 232 8.04 -29.60 20.58
CA ASP A 232 7.24 -30.68 21.18
C ASP A 232 6.48 -30.24 22.46
N THR A 233 6.57 -28.97 22.83
CA THR A 233 5.89 -28.40 24.00
C THR A 233 5.26 -27.04 23.66
N LEU A 234 4.24 -26.68 24.45
CA LEU A 234 3.61 -25.37 24.39
C LEU A 234 4.55 -24.32 25.01
N PHE A 235 4.37 -23.08 24.54
CA PHE A 235 5.06 -21.97 25.18
C PHE A 235 4.56 -21.73 26.58
N VAL A 236 5.53 -21.51 27.47
CA VAL A 236 5.31 -20.95 28.81
C VAL A 236 6.09 -19.65 28.90
N PRO A 237 5.57 -18.63 29.56
CA PRO A 237 6.30 -17.39 29.79
C PRO A 237 7.68 -17.64 30.37
N GLY A 238 8.70 -16.96 29.84
CA GLY A 238 10.07 -17.07 30.33
C GLY A 238 11.15 -16.96 29.27
N THR A 239 12.28 -17.56 29.52
CA THR A 239 13.47 -17.46 28.68
C THR A 239 13.56 -18.59 27.69
N LEU A 240 13.65 -18.27 26.41
CA LEU A 240 13.99 -19.17 25.33
C LEU A 240 15.46 -19.01 24.97
N LEU A 241 16.20 -20.10 25.03
CA LEU A 241 17.56 -20.16 24.55
C LEU A 241 17.60 -21.04 23.32
N ILE A 242 18.13 -20.46 22.22
CA ILE A 242 18.41 -21.21 21.00
C ILE A 242 19.92 -21.37 20.91
N ASP A 243 20.41 -22.57 21.06
CA ASP A 243 21.83 -22.89 20.89
C ASP A 243 22.05 -23.40 19.47
N THR A 244 22.77 -22.62 18.71
CA THR A 244 23.07 -22.90 17.29
C THR A 244 24.44 -23.57 17.09
N GLY A 245 25.17 -23.76 18.18
CA GLY A 245 26.55 -24.22 18.13
C GLY A 245 27.56 -23.09 17.85
N VAL A 246 28.82 -23.36 18.15
CA VAL A 246 29.92 -22.37 18.14
C VAL A 246 30.15 -21.79 16.71
N ASP A 247 29.88 -22.59 15.67
CA ASP A 247 30.14 -22.22 14.28
C ASP A 247 29.05 -21.32 13.67
N ASN A 248 27.91 -21.15 14.35
CA ASN A 248 26.73 -20.41 13.88
C ASN A 248 26.40 -19.16 14.73
N GLY A 249 27.37 -18.55 15.37
CA GLY A 249 27.18 -17.26 16.04
C GLY A 249 26.76 -17.31 17.51
N GLY A 250 26.82 -18.49 18.15
CA GLY A 250 26.62 -18.61 19.58
C GLY A 250 25.20 -18.99 20.00
N SER A 251 24.85 -18.72 21.26
CA SER A 251 23.59 -19.14 21.87
C SER A 251 22.72 -17.93 22.20
N PRO A 252 21.99 -17.36 21.24
CA PRO A 252 21.13 -16.22 21.51
C PRO A 252 20.01 -16.57 22.48
N THR A 253 19.76 -15.67 23.41
CA THR A 253 18.72 -15.82 24.44
C THR A 253 17.61 -14.82 24.19
N PHE A 254 16.39 -15.29 24.10
CA PHE A 254 15.22 -14.45 23.90
C PHE A 254 14.28 -14.56 25.11
N ASN A 255 13.67 -13.46 25.51
CA ASN A 255 12.59 -13.50 26.49
C ASN A 255 11.27 -13.69 25.74
N VAL A 256 10.69 -14.87 25.85
CA VAL A 256 9.35 -15.15 25.32
C VAL A 256 8.33 -14.96 26.43
N THR A 257 7.57 -13.90 26.32
CA THR A 257 6.38 -13.69 27.14
C THR A 257 5.18 -14.07 26.30
N LEU A 258 4.34 -14.99 26.76
CA LEU A 258 3.04 -15.17 26.13
C LEU A 258 2.22 -13.92 26.42
N PRO A 259 1.74 -13.22 25.39
CA PRO A 259 0.88 -12.08 25.57
C PRO A 259 -0.46 -12.51 26.18
N GLU A 260 -1.22 -11.52 26.65
CA GLU A 260 -2.57 -11.75 27.16
C GLU A 260 -3.41 -12.53 26.14
N VAL A 261 -4.05 -13.59 26.63
CA VAL A 261 -4.83 -14.48 25.77
C VAL A 261 -6.23 -13.89 25.54
N GLN A 262 -6.55 -13.68 24.27
CA GLN A 262 -7.89 -13.32 23.82
C GLN A 262 -8.68 -14.59 23.48
N PHE A 263 -9.89 -14.69 24.00
CA PHE A 263 -10.77 -15.82 23.70
C PHE A 263 -11.72 -15.45 22.56
N VAL A 264 -11.59 -16.15 21.45
CA VAL A 264 -12.44 -16.01 20.25
C VAL A 264 -13.28 -17.27 20.11
N SER A 265 -14.57 -17.11 19.89
CA SER A 265 -15.45 -18.22 19.52
C SER A 265 -16.01 -18.00 18.11
N ILE A 266 -15.80 -18.99 17.25
CA ILE A 266 -16.38 -18.99 15.91
C ILE A 266 -17.71 -19.75 15.96
N VAL A 267 -18.78 -19.06 15.58
CA VAL A 267 -20.10 -19.66 15.39
C VAL A 267 -20.22 -19.94 13.91
N GLN A 268 -20.24 -21.20 13.52
CA GLN A 268 -20.36 -21.62 12.11
C GLN A 268 -21.76 -21.36 11.49
N GLN A 269 -22.45 -20.36 11.98
CA GLN A 269 -23.70 -19.93 11.38
C GLN A 269 -23.38 -18.93 10.27
N VAL A 270 -23.54 -19.34 9.03
CA VAL A 270 -23.45 -18.47 7.85
C VAL A 270 -24.48 -17.36 8.03
N SER A 271 -24.04 -16.11 8.03
CA SER A 271 -24.94 -14.97 8.17
C SER A 271 -25.32 -14.39 6.83
N HIS A 272 -24.40 -14.16 5.92
CA HIS A 272 -24.63 -13.60 4.58
C HIS A 272 -23.44 -13.82 3.65
N PRO A 273 -23.63 -13.70 2.31
CA PRO A 273 -22.54 -13.74 1.35
C PRO A 273 -21.60 -12.55 1.49
N ILE A 274 -20.33 -12.75 1.17
CA ILE A 274 -19.34 -11.68 1.00
C ILE A 274 -19.22 -11.38 -0.49
N SER A 275 -19.48 -10.14 -0.88
CA SER A 275 -19.34 -9.73 -2.27
C SER A 275 -17.87 -9.73 -2.69
N PRO A 276 -17.48 -10.35 -3.82
CA PRO A 276 -16.10 -10.28 -4.30
C PRO A 276 -15.72 -8.86 -4.75
N THR A 277 -16.69 -7.99 -5.04
CA THR A 277 -16.47 -6.63 -5.52
C THR A 277 -16.11 -5.61 -4.42
N ILE A 278 -16.11 -6.01 -3.14
CA ILE A 278 -15.52 -5.18 -2.07
C ILE A 278 -13.98 -5.12 -2.15
N TYR A 279 -13.37 -6.09 -2.85
CA TYR A 279 -11.92 -6.12 -3.10
C TYR A 279 -11.62 -5.43 -4.44
N GLY A 280 -11.94 -4.15 -4.53
CA GLY A 280 -11.80 -3.37 -5.76
C GLY A 280 -10.71 -2.30 -5.67
N VAL A 281 -10.28 -1.83 -6.85
CA VAL A 281 -9.25 -0.79 -7.00
C VAL A 281 -9.64 0.23 -8.08
N ASN A 282 -9.14 1.47 -7.98
CA ASN A 282 -9.31 2.50 -9.00
C ASN A 282 -8.18 2.38 -10.00
N PHE A 283 -7.00 2.39 -9.89
CA PHE A 283 -5.93 2.48 -10.89
C PHE A 283 -5.22 1.14 -11.15
N PRO A 284 -5.90 0.13 -11.74
CA PRO A 284 -5.23 -1.12 -12.05
C PRO A 284 -4.18 -0.93 -13.15
N THR A 285 -2.99 -1.48 -12.96
CA THR A 285 -1.88 -1.31 -13.91
C THR A 285 -1.96 -2.25 -15.12
N ASN A 286 -2.46 -3.46 -14.93
CA ASN A 286 -2.61 -4.47 -15.97
C ASN A 286 -3.43 -5.69 -15.51
N ALA A 287 -3.71 -6.60 -16.43
CA ALA A 287 -4.50 -7.81 -16.15
C ALA A 287 -3.81 -8.79 -15.18
N GLN A 288 -2.48 -8.84 -15.15
CA GLN A 288 -1.74 -9.72 -14.23
C GLN A 288 -1.83 -9.20 -12.79
N TYR A 289 -1.69 -7.89 -12.60
CA TYR A 289 -1.91 -7.21 -11.33
C TYR A 289 -3.28 -7.57 -10.72
N LEU A 290 -4.36 -7.50 -11.52
CA LEU A 290 -5.70 -7.86 -11.05
C LEU A 290 -5.79 -9.31 -10.57
N LYS A 291 -5.13 -10.24 -11.26
CA LYS A 291 -5.09 -11.66 -10.90
C LYS A 291 -4.26 -11.93 -9.65
N ASP A 292 -3.09 -11.30 -9.55
CA ASP A 292 -2.15 -11.55 -8.47
C ASP A 292 -2.69 -11.05 -7.12
N LEU A 293 -3.40 -9.94 -7.13
CA LEU A 293 -4.09 -9.41 -5.95
C LEU A 293 -5.50 -9.95 -5.75
N GLY A 294 -6.07 -10.65 -6.74
CA GLY A 294 -7.43 -11.21 -6.69
C GLY A 294 -8.52 -10.13 -6.69
N ILE A 295 -8.32 -9.08 -7.46
CA ILE A 295 -9.21 -7.92 -7.53
C ILE A 295 -10.57 -8.31 -8.13
N GLY A 296 -11.66 -7.98 -7.41
CA GLY A 296 -13.02 -8.29 -7.82
C GLY A 296 -13.70 -7.20 -8.65
N MET A 297 -13.29 -5.93 -8.47
CA MET A 297 -13.82 -4.77 -9.19
C MET A 297 -12.67 -3.83 -9.55
N ALA A 298 -12.68 -3.30 -10.77
CA ALA A 298 -11.82 -2.21 -11.18
C ALA A 298 -12.68 -1.03 -11.64
N ARG A 299 -12.36 0.19 -11.18
CA ARG A 299 -13.08 1.42 -11.52
C ARG A 299 -12.26 2.27 -12.48
N TRP A 300 -12.92 2.74 -13.52
CA TRP A 300 -12.51 3.84 -14.36
C TRP A 300 -13.28 5.07 -13.92
N GLY A 301 -12.69 5.93 -13.12
CA GLY A 301 -13.38 7.05 -12.51
C GLY A 301 -12.43 8.16 -12.05
N GLY A 302 -12.97 9.04 -11.22
CA GLY A 302 -12.30 10.21 -10.71
C GLY A 302 -12.52 11.45 -11.55
N ASN A 303 -12.04 12.56 -11.06
CA ASN A 303 -12.35 13.91 -11.54
C ASN A 303 -12.08 14.10 -13.06
N ALA A 304 -10.95 13.64 -13.56
CA ALA A 304 -10.59 13.78 -14.95
C ALA A 304 -11.56 13.08 -15.93
N VAL A 305 -12.24 12.01 -15.48
CA VAL A 305 -13.11 11.20 -16.35
C VAL A 305 -14.47 11.86 -16.58
N THR A 306 -14.87 12.81 -15.74
CA THR A 306 -16.02 13.69 -15.97
C THR A 306 -15.98 14.34 -17.36
N ALA A 307 -14.79 14.62 -17.86
CA ALA A 307 -14.58 15.19 -19.19
C ALA A 307 -14.11 14.17 -20.26
N TYR A 308 -14.29 12.86 -20.04
CA TYR A 308 -13.80 11.86 -20.98
C TYR A 308 -14.51 11.91 -22.33
N ASN A 309 -13.74 12.15 -23.40
CA ASN A 309 -14.20 12.11 -24.78
C ASN A 309 -13.85 10.77 -25.42
N PRO A 310 -14.82 9.87 -25.61
CA PRO A 310 -14.54 8.55 -26.16
C PRO A 310 -14.08 8.54 -27.62
N ALA A 311 -14.45 9.55 -28.40
CA ALA A 311 -14.05 9.64 -29.81
C ALA A 311 -12.58 10.03 -29.99
N GLY A 312 -12.09 10.93 -29.14
CA GLY A 312 -10.72 11.41 -29.17
C GLY A 312 -9.80 10.74 -28.14
N GLN A 313 -10.36 10.03 -27.17
CA GLN A 313 -9.64 9.43 -26.03
C GLN A 313 -8.92 10.48 -25.17
N PHE A 314 -9.59 11.60 -24.93
CA PHE A 314 -9.09 12.73 -24.16
C PHE A 314 -9.84 12.87 -22.84
N THR A 315 -9.18 13.47 -21.86
CA THR A 315 -9.77 13.90 -20.58
C THR A 315 -9.33 15.33 -20.28
N ASN A 316 -9.94 15.94 -19.25
CA ASN A 316 -9.45 17.18 -18.68
C ASN A 316 -9.20 16.98 -17.19
N ALA A 317 -8.12 17.55 -16.69
CA ALA A 317 -7.72 17.36 -15.29
C ALA A 317 -8.62 18.11 -14.28
N GLY A 318 -9.48 19.02 -14.74
CA GLY A 318 -10.25 19.88 -13.85
C GLY A 318 -9.34 20.71 -12.94
N SER A 319 -9.79 20.96 -11.73
CA SER A 319 -9.01 21.67 -10.70
C SER A 319 -7.78 20.90 -10.22
N ASP A 320 -7.70 19.59 -10.46
CA ASP A 320 -6.55 18.77 -10.04
C ASP A 320 -5.25 19.20 -10.74
N TRP A 321 -5.35 19.71 -11.98
CA TRP A 321 -4.19 20.21 -12.73
C TRP A 321 -4.57 21.24 -13.78
N PHE A 322 -4.70 22.49 -13.41
CA PHE A 322 -4.82 23.70 -14.26
C PHE A 322 -5.83 23.60 -15.41
N PHE A 323 -6.88 22.78 -15.27
CA PHE A 323 -7.95 22.59 -16.27
C PHE A 323 -7.40 22.27 -17.67
N GLU A 324 -6.37 21.46 -17.71
CA GLU A 324 -5.71 21.04 -18.94
C GLU A 324 -6.30 19.75 -19.50
N ASN A 325 -6.49 19.75 -20.82
CA ASN A 325 -6.78 18.54 -21.58
C ASN A 325 -5.53 17.67 -21.69
N ARG A 326 -5.74 16.37 -21.69
CA ARG A 326 -4.69 15.37 -21.90
C ARG A 326 -5.25 14.13 -22.60
N VAL A 327 -4.37 13.33 -23.18
CA VAL A 327 -4.73 11.97 -23.58
C VAL A 327 -5.11 11.20 -22.35
N ALA A 328 -6.23 10.47 -22.38
CA ALA A 328 -6.67 9.63 -21.25
C ALA A 328 -5.64 8.51 -20.98
N ASP A 329 -5.51 8.10 -19.74
CA ASP A 329 -4.62 7.00 -19.36
C ASP A 329 -5.38 5.98 -18.46
N PRO A 330 -5.62 4.78 -19.00
CA PRO A 330 -5.39 4.33 -20.40
C PRO A 330 -6.31 5.06 -21.38
N PRO A 331 -5.94 5.18 -22.68
CA PRO A 331 -6.69 6.06 -23.59
C PRO A 331 -8.07 5.52 -23.95
N SER A 332 -8.22 4.22 -24.16
CA SER A 332 -9.47 3.60 -24.61
C SER A 332 -10.22 2.92 -23.46
N ALA A 333 -11.40 3.42 -23.13
CA ALA A 333 -12.29 2.78 -22.15
C ALA A 333 -12.74 1.38 -22.63
N ASP A 334 -12.97 1.16 -23.92
CA ASP A 334 -13.37 -0.14 -24.47
C ASP A 334 -12.28 -1.18 -24.29
N ASP A 335 -11.02 -0.83 -24.61
CA ASP A 335 -9.87 -1.73 -24.42
C ASP A 335 -9.65 -2.01 -22.92
N TRP A 336 -9.77 -0.98 -22.09
CA TRP A 336 -9.65 -1.13 -20.63
C TRP A 336 -10.69 -2.11 -20.07
N ILE A 337 -11.97 -1.95 -20.44
CA ILE A 337 -13.04 -2.89 -20.06
C ILE A 337 -12.68 -4.31 -20.54
N GLY A 338 -12.16 -4.43 -21.76
CA GLY A 338 -11.80 -5.71 -22.36
C GLY A 338 -10.75 -6.47 -21.54
N TRP A 339 -9.65 -5.82 -21.17
CA TRP A 339 -8.60 -6.50 -20.41
C TRP A 339 -8.97 -6.69 -18.92
N VAL A 340 -9.75 -5.79 -18.32
CA VAL A 340 -10.29 -5.96 -16.97
C VAL A 340 -11.21 -7.18 -16.90
N ASN A 341 -12.21 -7.25 -17.78
CA ASN A 341 -13.12 -8.38 -17.84
C ASN A 341 -12.41 -9.70 -18.21
N GLY A 342 -11.41 -9.62 -19.10
CA GLY A 342 -10.55 -10.74 -19.48
C GLY A 342 -9.66 -11.26 -18.32
N ALA A 343 -9.41 -10.44 -17.31
CA ALA A 343 -8.74 -10.86 -16.08
C ALA A 343 -9.68 -11.62 -15.11
N GLY A 344 -10.99 -11.60 -15.34
CA GLY A 344 -12.00 -12.13 -14.44
C GLY A 344 -12.47 -11.12 -13.39
N THR A 345 -12.10 -9.85 -13.54
CA THR A 345 -12.48 -8.72 -12.69
C THR A 345 -13.69 -8.01 -13.30
N GLN A 346 -14.62 -7.54 -12.48
CA GLN A 346 -15.75 -6.73 -12.94
C GLN A 346 -15.28 -5.29 -13.21
N SER A 347 -15.85 -4.66 -14.23
CA SER A 347 -15.51 -3.29 -14.60
C SER A 347 -16.62 -2.30 -14.20
N LEU A 348 -16.22 -1.21 -13.57
CA LEU A 348 -17.05 -0.05 -13.21
C LEU A 348 -16.60 1.13 -14.05
N LEU A 349 -17.47 1.62 -14.94
CA LEU A 349 -17.19 2.68 -15.90
C LEU A 349 -17.92 3.97 -15.54
N THR A 350 -17.21 5.08 -15.40
CA THR A 350 -17.82 6.41 -15.27
C THR A 350 -18.31 6.93 -16.61
N VAL A 351 -19.53 7.45 -16.64
CA VAL A 351 -20.16 8.04 -17.83
C VAL A 351 -20.36 9.54 -17.59
N PRO A 352 -19.71 10.43 -18.38
CA PRO A 352 -19.84 11.87 -18.26
C PRO A 352 -21.29 12.36 -18.36
N SER A 353 -21.69 13.35 -17.54
CA SER A 353 -23.03 13.92 -17.51
C SER A 353 -23.09 15.47 -17.45
N LEU A 354 -21.94 16.16 -17.37
CA LEU A 354 -21.86 17.62 -17.25
C LEU A 354 -21.90 18.40 -18.59
N ASP A 355 -22.48 17.82 -19.63
CA ASP A 355 -22.74 18.44 -20.95
C ASP A 355 -21.50 18.77 -21.79
N TRP A 356 -20.31 18.44 -21.32
CA TRP A 356 -19.03 18.75 -21.98
C TRP A 356 -18.05 17.60 -21.87
N VAL A 357 -17.20 17.41 -22.89
CA VAL A 357 -16.06 16.48 -22.90
C VAL A 357 -14.85 17.13 -23.54
N ALA A 358 -13.64 16.73 -23.17
CA ALA A 358 -12.40 17.29 -23.69
C ALA A 358 -12.34 17.21 -25.23
N LYS A 359 -12.07 18.33 -25.91
CA LYS A 359 -12.09 18.35 -27.38
C LYS A 359 -10.81 17.80 -28.03
N ASP A 360 -9.69 17.88 -27.31
CA ASP A 360 -8.36 17.48 -27.76
C ASP A 360 -7.46 17.16 -26.56
N GLY A 361 -6.21 16.84 -26.77
CA GLY A 361 -5.26 16.45 -25.73
C GLY A 361 -4.30 17.57 -25.27
N THR A 362 -4.56 18.84 -25.59
CA THR A 362 -3.60 19.94 -25.35
C THR A 362 -4.21 21.30 -24.98
N SER A 363 -5.51 21.46 -25.13
CA SER A 363 -6.21 22.70 -24.76
C SER A 363 -6.34 22.83 -23.24
N TYR A 364 -6.57 24.05 -22.78
CA TYR A 364 -6.81 24.36 -21.36
C TYR A 364 -7.83 25.50 -21.25
N SER A 365 -8.55 25.54 -20.12
CA SER A 365 -9.72 26.42 -19.99
C SER A 365 -9.35 27.87 -19.64
N TYR A 366 -8.26 28.08 -18.89
CA TYR A 366 -7.90 29.37 -18.30
C TYR A 366 -6.54 29.92 -18.77
N PRO A 367 -6.39 30.28 -20.09
CA PRO A 367 -5.15 30.90 -20.54
C PRO A 367 -4.88 32.21 -19.82
N VAL A 368 -3.67 32.37 -19.27
CA VAL A 368 -3.21 33.62 -18.61
C VAL A 368 -3.19 34.78 -19.62
N SER A 369 -2.91 34.51 -20.90
CA SER A 369 -3.01 35.47 -22.01
C SER A 369 -4.42 36.03 -22.22
N VAL A 370 -5.47 35.33 -21.69
CA VAL A 370 -6.87 35.80 -21.75
C VAL A 370 -7.34 36.27 -20.37
N TYR A 371 -7.01 35.52 -19.31
CA TYR A 371 -7.40 35.76 -17.94
C TYR A 371 -6.14 36.07 -17.09
N ALA A 372 -5.67 37.30 -17.19
CA ALA A 372 -4.44 37.73 -16.50
C ALA A 372 -4.63 37.83 -14.97
N GLY A 373 -3.56 37.64 -14.23
CA GLY A 373 -3.53 37.82 -12.76
C GLY A 373 -4.03 36.64 -11.95
N GLN A 374 -4.03 35.46 -12.56
CA GLN A 374 -4.33 34.20 -11.85
C GLN A 374 -3.30 33.93 -10.74
N GLU A 375 -3.72 33.22 -9.70
CA GLU A 375 -2.91 32.91 -8.54
C GLU A 375 -1.70 32.05 -8.89
N SER A 376 -1.90 31.04 -9.73
CA SER A 376 -0.87 30.09 -10.14
C SER A 376 -1.04 29.64 -11.57
N THR A 377 0.06 29.12 -12.13
CA THR A 377 0.12 28.54 -13.48
C THR A 377 0.82 27.21 -13.43
N ASP A 378 0.54 26.35 -14.40
CA ASP A 378 1.27 25.11 -14.59
C ASP A 378 2.78 25.39 -14.75
N PRO A 379 3.66 24.73 -13.94
CA PRO A 379 5.11 24.90 -14.05
C PRO A 379 5.70 24.50 -15.40
N PHE A 380 4.98 23.71 -16.20
CA PHE A 380 5.39 23.26 -17.54
C PHE A 380 4.71 24.02 -18.67
N ASN A 381 3.62 24.77 -18.39
CA ASN A 381 2.87 25.58 -19.33
C ASN A 381 2.42 26.90 -18.68
N SER A 382 3.24 27.92 -18.75
CA SER A 382 3.01 29.20 -18.07
C SER A 382 1.76 29.97 -18.54
N ASP A 383 1.09 29.56 -19.62
CA ASP A 383 -0.16 30.13 -20.05
C ASP A 383 -1.38 29.38 -19.50
N ALA A 384 -1.23 28.17 -18.98
CA ALA A 384 -2.31 27.45 -18.32
C ALA A 384 -2.40 27.89 -16.84
N GLY A 385 -3.46 28.55 -16.47
CA GLY A 385 -3.71 29.04 -15.12
C GLY A 385 -4.70 28.17 -14.35
N ASN A 386 -4.77 28.41 -13.02
CA ASN A 386 -5.67 27.68 -12.10
C ASN A 386 -7.13 28.23 -12.08
N GLY A 387 -7.45 29.24 -12.87
CA GLY A 387 -8.82 29.80 -12.95
C GLY A 387 -9.21 30.72 -11.80
N GLU A 388 -8.30 31.02 -10.88
CA GLU A 388 -8.57 31.82 -9.68
C GLU A 388 -7.61 33.00 -9.54
N PHE A 389 -8.09 34.06 -8.93
CA PHE A 389 -7.27 35.16 -8.44
C PHE A 389 -6.66 34.82 -7.07
N PRO A 390 -5.58 35.52 -6.62
CA PRO A 390 -4.96 35.29 -5.30
C PRO A 390 -5.90 35.49 -4.08
N ASN A 391 -7.08 35.99 -4.27
CA ASN A 391 -8.11 36.14 -3.23
C ASN A 391 -9.11 34.99 -3.21
N GLY A 392 -8.89 33.92 -4.01
CA GLY A 392 -9.77 32.76 -4.10
C GLY A 392 -11.06 32.98 -4.90
N THR A 393 -11.16 34.08 -5.66
CA THR A 393 -12.32 34.29 -6.57
C THR A 393 -11.99 33.80 -7.98
N PHE A 394 -12.97 33.24 -8.67
CA PHE A 394 -12.81 32.79 -10.04
C PHE A 394 -12.53 33.97 -10.98
N VAL A 395 -11.66 33.76 -11.95
CA VAL A 395 -11.27 34.77 -12.95
C VAL A 395 -12.41 35.19 -13.86
N THR A 396 -13.45 34.37 -13.96
CA THR A 396 -14.67 34.65 -14.70
C THR A 396 -15.84 33.85 -14.12
N ALA A 397 -17.03 34.49 -14.07
CA ALA A 397 -18.27 33.79 -13.71
C ALA A 397 -18.94 33.08 -14.91
N SER A 398 -18.40 33.24 -16.11
CA SER A 398 -18.92 32.65 -17.34
C SER A 398 -17.74 32.20 -18.20
N PRO A 399 -17.13 31.06 -17.89
CA PRO A 399 -16.03 30.51 -18.69
C PRO A 399 -16.49 30.14 -20.10
N ASP A 400 -15.57 30.21 -21.05
CA ASP A 400 -15.83 29.81 -22.45
C ASP A 400 -15.43 28.32 -22.60
N GLN A 401 -16.40 27.43 -22.44
CA GLN A 401 -16.22 26.00 -22.53
C GLN A 401 -15.59 25.55 -23.85
N SER A 402 -15.85 26.23 -24.95
CA SER A 402 -15.31 25.86 -26.27
C SER A 402 -13.78 25.94 -26.38
N ARG A 403 -13.13 26.56 -25.37
CA ARG A 403 -11.65 26.59 -25.26
C ARG A 403 -11.04 25.21 -25.04
N ALA A 404 -11.63 24.42 -24.18
CA ALA A 404 -11.12 23.11 -23.84
C ALA A 404 -12.07 21.95 -24.21
N TYR A 405 -13.34 22.24 -24.48
CA TYR A 405 -14.37 21.21 -24.57
C TYR A 405 -15.12 21.21 -25.89
N SER A 406 -15.76 20.07 -26.15
CA SER A 406 -16.83 19.86 -27.14
C SER A 406 -18.13 19.53 -26.42
N ALA A 407 -19.26 19.92 -26.98
CA ALA A 407 -20.56 19.62 -26.39
C ALA A 407 -20.78 18.09 -26.28
N TRP A 408 -21.39 17.69 -25.19
CA TRP A 408 -21.78 16.33 -24.90
C TRP A 408 -23.24 16.29 -24.46
N ASN A 409 -23.91 15.16 -24.63
CA ASN A 409 -25.27 14.99 -24.15
C ASN A 409 -25.61 13.51 -23.98
N THR A 410 -26.74 13.22 -23.38
CA THR A 410 -27.22 11.87 -23.07
C THR A 410 -27.36 10.95 -24.29
N ASP A 411 -27.76 11.52 -25.48
CA ASP A 411 -27.84 10.71 -26.70
C ASP A 411 -26.46 10.30 -27.20
N MET A 412 -25.45 11.17 -27.07
CA MET A 412 -24.07 10.84 -27.39
C MET A 412 -23.51 9.80 -26.42
N ALA A 413 -23.79 9.92 -25.12
CA ALA A 413 -23.44 8.91 -24.11
C ALA A 413 -24.06 7.55 -24.44
N LYS A 414 -25.35 7.54 -24.80
CA LYS A 414 -26.05 6.31 -25.22
C LYS A 414 -25.41 5.70 -26.48
N ALA A 415 -25.12 6.50 -27.49
CA ALA A 415 -24.49 6.03 -28.74
C ALA A 415 -23.09 5.46 -28.46
N TRP A 416 -22.29 6.11 -27.61
CA TRP A 416 -20.98 5.59 -27.17
C TRP A 416 -21.11 4.24 -26.50
N LEU A 417 -21.98 4.11 -25.47
CA LEU A 417 -22.20 2.87 -24.74
C LEU A 417 -22.71 1.73 -25.65
N GLN A 418 -23.56 2.04 -26.64
CA GLN A 418 -23.99 1.07 -27.65
C GLN A 418 -22.83 0.59 -28.53
N GLY A 419 -21.91 1.49 -28.86
CA GLY A 419 -20.73 1.22 -29.69
C GLY A 419 -19.61 0.44 -29.01
N LEU A 420 -19.59 0.34 -27.68
CA LEU A 420 -18.59 -0.44 -26.97
C LEU A 420 -18.60 -1.90 -27.41
N THR A 421 -17.44 -2.44 -27.74
CA THR A 421 -17.25 -3.89 -28.03
C THR A 421 -17.33 -4.70 -26.74
N ASN A 422 -16.62 -4.22 -25.72
CA ASN A 422 -16.61 -4.79 -24.39
C ASN A 422 -17.63 -4.04 -23.51
N LYS A 423 -18.46 -4.76 -22.79
CA LYS A 423 -19.49 -4.13 -21.96
C LYS A 423 -19.06 -4.07 -20.51
N PRO A 424 -19.19 -2.90 -19.84
CA PRO A 424 -18.94 -2.81 -18.42
C PRO A 424 -20.00 -3.59 -17.63
N THR A 425 -19.62 -4.09 -16.47
CA THR A 425 -20.56 -4.76 -15.56
C THR A 425 -21.44 -3.74 -14.85
N LEU A 426 -20.85 -2.61 -14.48
CA LEU A 426 -21.46 -1.52 -13.74
C LEU A 426 -21.02 -0.20 -14.34
N ILE A 427 -21.88 0.79 -14.34
CA ILE A 427 -21.52 2.18 -14.64
C ILE A 427 -21.78 3.07 -13.43
N THR A 428 -21.00 4.16 -13.28
CA THR A 428 -21.37 5.30 -12.45
C THR A 428 -21.82 6.46 -13.33
N VAL A 429 -22.78 7.24 -12.83
CA VAL A 429 -23.18 8.49 -13.46
C VAL A 429 -22.29 9.59 -12.95
N ASP A 430 -21.28 9.93 -13.76
CA ASP A 430 -20.27 10.93 -13.44
C ASP A 430 -19.46 10.64 -12.15
N ASN A 431 -18.83 11.67 -11.60
CA ASN A 431 -17.99 11.65 -10.41
C ASN A 431 -18.21 12.94 -9.61
N GLU A 432 -18.71 12.82 -8.37
CA GLU A 432 -18.84 13.95 -7.44
C GLU A 432 -19.49 15.20 -8.08
N ILE A 433 -20.64 15.01 -8.74
CA ILE A 433 -21.33 16.07 -9.48
C ILE A 433 -21.63 17.28 -8.59
N GLU A 434 -21.96 17.06 -7.34
CA GLU A 434 -22.34 18.09 -6.36
C GLU A 434 -21.23 19.12 -6.11
N ILE A 435 -19.97 18.79 -6.38
CA ILE A 435 -18.85 19.74 -6.27
C ILE A 435 -18.32 20.24 -7.62
N ALA A 436 -19.08 20.05 -8.69
CA ALA A 436 -18.64 20.41 -10.03
C ALA A 436 -18.30 21.90 -10.18
N SER A 437 -18.95 22.81 -9.42
CA SER A 437 -18.61 24.24 -9.50
C SER A 437 -17.27 24.59 -8.85
N ASP A 438 -16.63 23.66 -8.14
CA ASP A 438 -15.28 23.83 -7.59
C ASP A 438 -14.24 23.01 -8.39
N THR A 439 -14.60 21.78 -8.78
CA THR A 439 -13.67 20.87 -9.46
C THR A 439 -13.66 21.03 -10.98
N HIS A 440 -14.78 21.49 -11.54
CA HIS A 440 -15.04 21.70 -12.98
C HIS A 440 -15.76 23.04 -13.23
N GLN A 441 -15.39 24.11 -12.50
CA GLN A 441 -16.00 25.42 -12.64
C GLN A 441 -15.90 25.96 -14.07
N ASP A 442 -14.99 25.47 -14.89
CA ASP A 442 -14.83 25.80 -16.29
C ASP A 442 -15.92 25.18 -17.19
N MET A 443 -16.48 24.03 -16.79
CA MET A 443 -17.63 23.41 -17.45
C MET A 443 -18.94 23.84 -16.79
N HIS A 444 -18.99 23.81 -15.46
CA HIS A 444 -20.18 24.01 -14.65
C HIS A 444 -19.91 24.99 -13.49
N PRO A 445 -19.98 26.33 -13.74
CA PRO A 445 -19.60 27.34 -12.75
C PRO A 445 -20.64 27.60 -11.65
N LEU A 446 -21.83 27.01 -11.76
CA LEU A 446 -22.91 27.20 -10.79
C LEU A 446 -22.99 26.00 -9.83
N PRO A 447 -23.29 26.24 -8.55
CA PRO A 447 -23.54 25.15 -7.60
C PRO A 447 -24.64 24.22 -8.09
N VAL A 448 -24.39 22.91 -8.02
CA VAL A 448 -25.38 21.88 -8.33
C VAL A 448 -26.36 21.74 -7.18
N ASP A 449 -27.65 21.70 -7.49
CA ASP A 449 -28.72 21.44 -6.53
C ASP A 449 -29.25 20.01 -6.62
N TYR A 450 -30.17 19.64 -5.74
CA TYR A 450 -30.78 18.31 -5.66
C TYR A 450 -31.48 17.93 -6.98
N ASP A 451 -32.27 18.86 -7.54
CA ASP A 451 -33.04 18.59 -8.73
C ASP A 451 -32.16 18.38 -9.97
N GLU A 452 -31.11 19.16 -10.10
CA GLU A 452 -30.16 19.03 -11.20
C GLU A 452 -29.44 17.68 -11.12
N GLU A 453 -28.86 17.32 -9.97
CA GLU A 453 -28.14 16.07 -9.80
C GLU A 453 -29.05 14.87 -10.08
N LEU A 454 -30.27 14.88 -9.52
CA LEU A 454 -31.27 13.84 -9.79
C LEU A 454 -31.60 13.72 -11.28
N ALA A 455 -31.79 14.84 -11.97
CA ALA A 455 -32.13 14.85 -13.39
C ALA A 455 -31.00 14.26 -14.25
N ARG A 456 -29.73 14.58 -13.95
CA ARG A 456 -28.55 14.01 -14.60
C ARG A 456 -28.46 12.51 -14.37
N VAL A 457 -28.68 12.05 -13.15
CA VAL A 457 -28.68 10.62 -12.82
C VAL A 457 -29.79 9.88 -13.56
N ILE A 458 -31.03 10.37 -13.53
CA ILE A 458 -32.17 9.71 -14.20
C ILE A 458 -31.92 9.61 -15.73
N ASN A 459 -31.53 10.71 -16.37
CA ASN A 459 -31.34 10.75 -17.82
C ASN A 459 -30.22 9.83 -18.28
N THR A 460 -29.07 9.87 -17.60
CA THR A 460 -27.91 9.02 -17.93
C THR A 460 -28.20 7.54 -17.64
N SER A 461 -28.92 7.24 -16.54
CA SER A 461 -29.32 5.86 -16.20
C SER A 461 -30.26 5.27 -17.24
N ILE A 462 -31.22 6.04 -17.75
CA ILE A 462 -32.11 5.63 -18.83
C ILE A 462 -31.29 5.29 -20.08
N ALA A 463 -30.42 6.22 -20.49
CA ALA A 463 -29.56 6.05 -21.66
C ALA A 463 -28.67 4.80 -21.55
N ALA A 464 -28.04 4.59 -20.38
CA ALA A 464 -27.18 3.45 -20.12
C ALA A 464 -27.92 2.12 -20.19
N LYS A 465 -29.07 2.02 -19.51
CA LYS A 465 -29.91 0.79 -19.52
C LYS A 465 -30.54 0.50 -20.87
N GLU A 466 -30.74 1.51 -21.70
CA GLU A 466 -31.18 1.34 -23.10
C GLU A 466 -30.00 0.96 -24.02
N ALA A 467 -28.81 1.43 -23.73
CA ALA A 467 -27.62 1.11 -24.52
C ALA A 467 -27.10 -0.30 -24.24
N ILE A 468 -27.11 -0.72 -22.96
CA ILE A 468 -26.55 -1.99 -22.50
C ILE A 468 -27.58 -2.70 -21.65
N PRO A 469 -28.40 -3.58 -22.24
CA PRO A 469 -29.38 -4.36 -21.47
C PRO A 469 -28.73 -5.17 -20.34
N GLY A 470 -29.23 -4.98 -19.12
CA GLY A 470 -28.72 -5.66 -17.93
C GLY A 470 -27.55 -4.99 -17.23
N VAL A 471 -27.02 -3.86 -17.75
CA VAL A 471 -26.01 -3.09 -17.02
C VAL A 471 -26.57 -2.59 -15.70
N MET A 472 -25.76 -2.64 -14.65
CA MET A 472 -26.09 -2.03 -13.36
C MET A 472 -25.64 -0.57 -13.33
N VAL A 473 -26.33 0.25 -12.55
CA VAL A 473 -26.06 1.69 -12.42
C VAL A 473 -25.80 2.01 -10.94
N ALA A 474 -24.70 2.71 -10.70
CA ALA A 474 -24.32 3.28 -9.42
C ALA A 474 -24.41 4.81 -9.51
N ALA A 475 -24.93 5.44 -8.48
CA ALA A 475 -25.02 6.90 -8.32
C ALA A 475 -25.37 7.24 -6.86
N PRO A 476 -25.16 8.49 -6.43
CA PRO A 476 -24.63 9.62 -7.17
C PRO A 476 -23.10 9.70 -7.21
N SER A 477 -22.35 8.80 -6.59
CA SER A 477 -20.89 8.84 -6.40
C SER A 477 -20.46 10.08 -5.62
N THR A 478 -21.16 10.32 -4.51
CA THR A 478 -21.17 11.56 -3.72
C THR A 478 -19.87 11.73 -2.94
N CYS A 479 -19.27 12.91 -3.04
CA CYS A 479 -18.10 13.32 -2.28
C CYS A 479 -18.41 13.42 -0.79
N SER A 480 -17.70 12.71 0.03
CA SER A 480 -17.56 12.82 1.48
C SER A 480 -18.81 13.16 2.35
N TRP A 481 -18.62 13.22 3.67
CA TRP A 481 -19.66 13.31 4.70
C TRP A 481 -20.64 14.49 4.52
N TRP A 482 -20.16 15.68 4.15
CA TRP A 482 -21.02 16.88 4.04
C TRP A 482 -22.12 16.71 3.00
N PHE A 483 -21.76 16.19 1.83
CA PHE A 483 -22.65 16.11 0.67
C PHE A 483 -23.62 14.92 0.71
N TYR A 484 -23.53 14.05 1.71
CA TYR A 484 -24.60 13.07 1.94
C TYR A 484 -25.89 13.75 2.47
N TRP A 485 -25.77 14.96 3.01
CA TRP A 485 -26.84 15.62 3.75
C TRP A 485 -27.35 16.89 3.07
N THR A 486 -26.58 17.51 2.23
CA THR A 486 -26.97 18.72 1.49
C THR A 486 -26.23 18.78 0.16
N SER A 487 -26.67 19.70 -0.75
CA SER A 487 -25.94 20.03 -2.00
C SER A 487 -24.91 21.14 -1.77
N GLN A 488 -24.24 21.55 -2.82
CA GLN A 488 -23.36 22.73 -2.82
C GLN A 488 -24.11 24.05 -2.61
N VAL A 489 -25.40 24.08 -2.90
CA VAL A 489 -26.28 25.19 -2.55
C VAL A 489 -26.49 25.34 -1.03
N GLY A 490 -26.24 24.25 -0.28
CA GLY A 490 -26.35 24.20 1.16
C GLY A 490 -27.79 24.02 1.65
N PHE A 491 -28.03 24.29 2.94
CA PHE A 491 -29.30 23.99 3.59
C PHE A 491 -30.53 24.76 3.08
N THR A 492 -30.36 25.76 2.22
CA THR A 492 -31.47 26.36 1.47
C THR A 492 -32.07 25.38 0.48
N ASP A 493 -31.31 24.45 -0.04
CA ASP A 493 -31.77 23.38 -0.90
C ASP A 493 -32.57 22.34 -0.11
N ASN A 494 -32.07 21.90 1.05
CA ASN A 494 -32.86 21.07 1.97
C ASN A 494 -34.23 21.71 2.28
N ALA A 495 -34.25 23.03 2.54
CA ALA A 495 -35.49 23.75 2.84
C ALA A 495 -36.46 23.78 1.64
N ALA A 496 -35.95 23.77 0.41
CA ALA A 496 -36.77 23.65 -0.80
C ALA A 496 -37.35 22.23 -0.98
N HIS A 497 -36.74 21.24 -0.34
CA HIS A 497 -37.10 19.82 -0.40
C HIS A 497 -37.63 19.27 0.94
N ASP A 498 -38.54 20.00 1.57
CA ASP A 498 -39.22 19.61 2.82
C ASP A 498 -38.27 19.39 4.03
N ASN A 499 -37.09 19.98 4.02
CA ASN A 499 -35.97 19.76 4.95
C ASN A 499 -35.50 18.30 5.02
N ILE A 500 -35.62 17.56 3.92
CA ILE A 500 -35.09 16.20 3.81
C ILE A 500 -33.65 16.29 3.36
N ASP A 501 -32.76 15.54 4.02
CA ASP A 501 -31.36 15.43 3.64
C ASP A 501 -31.20 14.79 2.27
N PHE A 502 -30.09 15.09 1.57
CA PHE A 502 -29.90 14.72 0.17
C PHE A 502 -30.06 13.22 -0.11
N ILE A 503 -29.32 12.35 0.53
CA ILE A 503 -29.36 10.92 0.23
C ILE A 503 -30.73 10.28 0.49
N PRO A 504 -31.41 10.50 1.64
CA PRO A 504 -32.78 10.04 1.81
C PRO A 504 -33.73 10.54 0.71
N TRP A 505 -33.66 11.83 0.38
CA TRP A 505 -34.48 12.43 -0.66
C TRP A 505 -34.18 11.80 -2.05
N PHE A 506 -32.89 11.71 -2.40
CA PHE A 506 -32.45 11.11 -3.66
C PHE A 506 -32.97 9.66 -3.83
N LEU A 507 -32.85 8.84 -2.79
CA LEU A 507 -33.38 7.47 -2.81
C LEU A 507 -34.91 7.43 -3.02
N GLN A 508 -35.66 8.32 -2.36
CA GLN A 508 -37.11 8.44 -2.54
C GLN A 508 -37.46 8.82 -4.00
N GLN A 509 -36.74 9.79 -4.58
CA GLN A 509 -36.95 10.20 -5.96
C GLN A 509 -36.58 9.11 -6.97
N MET A 510 -35.48 8.37 -6.73
CA MET A 510 -35.12 7.23 -7.59
C MET A 510 -36.13 6.09 -7.50
N ALA A 511 -36.72 5.84 -6.33
CA ALA A 511 -37.84 4.90 -6.17
C ALA A 511 -39.09 5.36 -6.93
N ALA A 512 -39.38 6.66 -6.96
CA ALA A 512 -40.45 7.23 -7.76
C ALA A 512 -40.18 7.16 -9.26
N ALA A 513 -38.94 7.40 -9.67
CA ALA A 513 -38.51 7.27 -11.07
C ALA A 513 -38.64 5.83 -11.59
N GLU A 514 -38.30 4.81 -10.78
CA GLU A 514 -38.54 3.40 -11.14
C GLU A 514 -40.01 3.16 -11.46
N LYS A 515 -40.93 3.65 -10.63
CA LYS A 515 -42.38 3.52 -10.86
C LYS A 515 -42.83 4.22 -12.16
N THR A 516 -42.26 5.40 -12.42
CA THR A 516 -42.60 6.22 -13.60
C THR A 516 -42.13 5.54 -14.89
N HIS A 517 -40.91 5.02 -14.91
CA HIS A 517 -40.29 4.43 -16.09
C HIS A 517 -40.47 2.91 -16.21
N GLY A 518 -41.08 2.25 -15.19
CA GLY A 518 -41.34 0.82 -15.20
C GLY A 518 -40.08 -0.05 -15.20
N LYS A 519 -38.91 0.52 -14.83
CA LYS A 519 -37.64 -0.19 -14.73
C LYS A 519 -36.78 0.43 -13.66
N ARG A 520 -35.97 -0.38 -12.97
CA ARG A 520 -35.02 0.08 -11.98
C ARG A 520 -33.91 0.88 -12.64
N LEU A 521 -33.71 2.13 -12.20
CA LEU A 521 -32.70 3.03 -12.75
C LEU A 521 -31.44 3.13 -11.86
N LEU A 522 -31.55 2.83 -10.56
CA LEU A 522 -30.47 2.82 -9.60
C LEU A 522 -30.31 1.43 -8.99
N ASP A 523 -29.19 0.76 -9.24
CA ASP A 523 -28.88 -0.55 -8.66
C ASP A 523 -28.03 -0.43 -7.40
N PHE A 524 -27.14 0.58 -7.35
CA PHE A 524 -26.26 0.87 -6.22
C PHE A 524 -26.39 2.32 -5.80
N LEU A 525 -26.62 2.55 -4.51
CA LEU A 525 -26.24 3.82 -3.89
C LEU A 525 -24.73 3.83 -3.77
N ASP A 526 -24.08 4.75 -4.45
CA ASP A 526 -22.63 4.88 -4.47
C ASP A 526 -22.17 6.14 -3.77
N ILE A 527 -21.22 6.02 -2.85
CA ILE A 527 -20.66 7.11 -2.09
C ILE A 527 -19.13 7.03 -2.09
N HIS A 528 -18.47 8.16 -1.84
CA HIS A 528 -17.05 8.23 -1.53
C HIS A 528 -16.87 8.46 -0.03
N TYR A 529 -16.02 7.72 0.62
CA TYR A 529 -15.73 7.91 2.03
C TYR A 529 -14.23 7.88 2.31
N TYR A 530 -13.74 9.03 2.69
CA TYR A 530 -12.38 9.19 3.21
C TYR A 530 -12.46 9.48 4.70
N PHE A 531 -11.70 8.76 5.50
CA PHE A 531 -11.62 9.02 6.93
C PHE A 531 -11.21 10.47 7.16
N GLN A 532 -11.93 11.16 8.06
CA GLN A 532 -11.75 12.61 8.27
C GLN A 532 -10.75 12.92 9.40
N ALA A 533 -10.27 11.91 10.14
CA ALA A 533 -9.25 12.07 11.16
C ALA A 533 -7.91 12.49 10.54
N ASP A 534 -7.24 13.49 11.10
CA ASP A 534 -5.93 13.93 10.65
C ASP A 534 -4.83 13.02 11.22
N THR A 535 -4.22 12.22 10.35
CA THR A 535 -3.11 11.33 10.68
C THR A 535 -1.81 11.67 9.92
N SER A 536 -1.74 12.89 9.37
CA SER A 536 -0.63 13.34 8.51
C SER A 536 0.72 13.42 9.24
N ALA A 537 0.72 13.63 10.57
CA ALA A 537 1.95 13.67 11.37
C ALA A 537 2.71 12.34 11.38
N ASN A 538 2.03 11.22 11.13
CA ASN A 538 2.57 9.86 11.08
C ASN A 538 3.43 9.46 12.29
N ASP A 539 3.27 10.12 13.43
CA ASP A 539 3.83 9.74 14.72
C ASP A 539 3.00 8.62 15.38
N ASP A 540 3.42 8.15 16.55
CA ASP A 540 2.74 7.04 17.24
C ASP A 540 1.28 7.34 17.56
N ALA A 541 0.94 8.60 17.88
CA ALA A 541 -0.44 9.01 18.15
C ALA A 541 -1.28 9.01 16.87
N ALA A 542 -0.76 9.54 15.77
CA ALA A 542 -1.40 9.53 14.45
C ALA A 542 -1.57 8.09 13.93
N LYS A 543 -0.58 7.22 14.11
CA LYS A 543 -0.67 5.79 13.76
C LYS A 543 -1.75 5.07 14.57
N ALA A 544 -1.81 5.31 15.87
CA ALA A 544 -2.86 4.75 16.72
C ALA A 544 -4.26 5.25 16.35
N LEU A 545 -4.40 6.54 16.01
CA LEU A 545 -5.63 7.12 15.50
C LEU A 545 -6.05 6.49 14.18
N ARG A 546 -5.12 6.38 13.22
CA ARG A 546 -5.35 5.73 11.92
C ARG A 546 -5.90 4.30 12.09
N LEU A 547 -5.33 3.52 12.98
CA LEU A 547 -5.73 2.14 13.19
C LEU A 547 -7.12 1.98 13.82
N ARG A 548 -7.58 2.94 14.64
CA ARG A 548 -8.91 2.88 15.26
C ARG A 548 -10.00 3.63 14.48
N MET A 549 -9.66 4.52 13.53
CA MET A 549 -10.64 5.26 12.74
C MET A 549 -11.54 4.36 11.88
N THR A 550 -11.13 3.12 11.59
CA THR A 550 -11.95 2.11 10.92
C THR A 550 -13.27 1.82 11.65
N ARG A 551 -13.35 2.13 12.94
CA ARG A 551 -14.57 2.03 13.73
C ARG A 551 -15.69 2.93 13.21
N SER A 552 -15.36 4.06 12.58
CA SER A 552 -16.34 4.94 11.92
C SER A 552 -17.15 4.23 10.84
N LEU A 553 -16.64 3.11 10.28
CA LEU A 553 -17.36 2.33 9.28
C LEU A 553 -18.56 1.56 9.86
N TRP A 554 -18.54 1.20 11.15
CA TRP A 554 -19.52 0.23 11.68
C TRP A 554 -19.92 0.40 13.15
N ASP A 555 -19.07 1.00 13.98
CA ASP A 555 -19.24 0.94 15.45
C ASP A 555 -20.17 2.02 15.95
N THR A 556 -21.34 1.60 16.46
CA THR A 556 -22.39 2.47 17.00
C THR A 556 -22.01 3.17 18.31
N THR A 557 -20.83 2.89 18.86
CA THR A 557 -20.32 3.48 20.12
C THR A 557 -19.11 4.38 19.90
N TYR A 558 -18.53 4.39 18.69
CA TYR A 558 -17.33 5.17 18.40
C TYR A 558 -17.69 6.61 18.02
N VAL A 559 -17.23 7.53 18.84
CA VAL A 559 -17.27 8.97 18.51
C VAL A 559 -16.14 9.24 17.54
N ASP A 560 -16.45 9.76 16.35
CA ASP A 560 -15.44 10.07 15.34
C ASP A 560 -14.49 11.16 15.85
N GLU A 561 -13.19 10.93 15.72
CA GLU A 561 -12.14 11.80 16.25
C GLU A 561 -11.68 12.85 15.24
N SER A 562 -12.61 13.32 14.40
CA SER A 562 -12.41 14.37 13.43
C SER A 562 -13.39 15.55 13.66
N TRP A 563 -13.43 16.45 12.68
CA TRP A 563 -14.42 17.53 12.66
C TRP A 563 -15.87 16.99 12.68
N VAL A 564 -16.13 15.81 12.14
CA VAL A 564 -17.45 15.18 12.13
C VAL A 564 -17.94 14.93 13.56
N GLY A 565 -17.10 14.35 14.42
CA GLY A 565 -17.47 14.06 15.81
C GLY A 565 -17.44 15.26 16.75
N SER A 566 -16.70 16.33 16.38
CA SER A 566 -16.47 17.50 17.24
C SER A 566 -17.31 18.73 16.90
N ASN A 567 -18.05 18.71 15.80
CA ASN A 567 -18.83 19.85 15.32
C ASN A 567 -20.31 19.49 15.14
N PRO A 568 -21.06 19.20 16.22
CA PRO A 568 -22.48 18.92 16.14
C PRO A 568 -23.25 20.17 15.72
N GLN A 569 -23.95 20.12 14.59
CA GLN A 569 -24.69 21.25 14.01
C GLN A 569 -26.20 21.14 14.14
N ASN A 570 -26.74 20.39 15.07
CA ASN A 570 -28.17 20.22 15.28
C ASN A 570 -28.99 19.77 14.06
N HIS A 571 -28.37 19.03 13.16
CA HIS A 571 -29.04 18.36 12.03
C HIS A 571 -29.31 16.89 12.34
N GLN A 572 -30.19 16.23 11.56
CA GLN A 572 -30.48 14.80 11.72
C GLN A 572 -29.23 13.93 11.48
N TRP A 573 -28.28 14.45 10.73
CA TRP A 573 -27.00 13.81 10.42
C TRP A 573 -25.85 14.24 11.35
N ASP A 574 -26.16 14.90 12.43
CA ASP A 574 -25.26 15.45 13.43
C ASP A 574 -24.85 14.45 14.54
N PRO A 575 -24.70 13.18 14.22
CA PRO A 575 -24.20 12.28 15.20
C PRO A 575 -22.68 12.43 15.28
N THR A 576 -22.20 12.54 16.49
CA THR A 576 -20.79 12.31 16.80
C THR A 576 -20.33 10.91 16.40
N ILE A 577 -21.27 10.03 16.07
CA ILE A 577 -21.09 8.64 15.67
C ILE A 577 -21.43 8.49 14.19
N VAL A 578 -20.43 8.14 13.37
CA VAL A 578 -20.59 7.99 11.91
C VAL A 578 -21.37 6.73 11.55
N GLU A 579 -20.95 5.56 12.08
CA GLU A 579 -21.53 4.23 11.77
C GLU A 579 -21.93 4.09 10.28
N LEU A 580 -21.01 4.40 9.37
CA LEU A 580 -21.27 4.61 7.95
C LEU A 580 -22.14 3.52 7.31
N LEU A 581 -21.69 2.27 7.36
CA LEU A 581 -22.35 1.18 6.63
C LEU A 581 -23.73 0.82 7.21
N PRO A 582 -23.92 0.65 8.52
CA PRO A 582 -25.25 0.45 9.10
C PRO A 582 -26.20 1.61 8.80
N ARG A 583 -25.72 2.86 8.88
CA ARG A 583 -26.54 4.05 8.58
C ARG A 583 -27.05 4.04 7.14
N PHE A 584 -26.16 3.88 6.16
CA PHE A 584 -26.57 3.91 4.76
C PHE A 584 -27.42 2.70 4.39
N ARG A 585 -27.18 1.54 5.01
CA ARG A 585 -28.08 0.39 4.82
C ARG A 585 -29.49 0.69 5.32
N THR A 586 -29.60 1.32 6.50
CA THR A 586 -30.89 1.76 7.07
C THR A 586 -31.59 2.78 6.15
N LEU A 587 -30.86 3.78 5.62
CA LEU A 587 -31.44 4.75 4.68
C LEU A 587 -31.97 4.09 3.41
N ILE A 588 -31.23 3.12 2.86
CA ILE A 588 -31.66 2.34 1.70
C ILE A 588 -32.94 1.55 2.01
N ASP A 589 -32.94 0.82 3.11
CA ASP A 589 -34.08 -0.04 3.49
C ASP A 589 -35.37 0.74 3.68
N ILE A 590 -35.26 1.97 4.19
CA ILE A 590 -36.41 2.86 4.40
C ILE A 590 -36.87 3.50 3.08
N ASN A 591 -35.95 4.02 2.25
CA ASN A 591 -36.29 4.92 1.17
C ASN A 591 -36.33 4.26 -0.22
N TYR A 592 -35.48 3.25 -0.47
CA TYR A 592 -35.47 2.52 -1.74
C TYR A 592 -34.98 1.07 -1.53
N PRO A 593 -35.80 0.20 -0.93
CA PRO A 593 -35.42 -1.16 -0.60
C PRO A 593 -34.89 -1.96 -1.80
N GLY A 594 -33.87 -2.78 -1.55
CA GLY A 594 -33.22 -3.61 -2.57
C GLY A 594 -32.14 -2.90 -3.40
N THR A 595 -31.88 -1.61 -3.16
CA THR A 595 -30.69 -0.93 -3.65
C THR A 595 -29.46 -1.46 -2.93
N LYS A 596 -28.39 -1.71 -3.64
CA LYS A 596 -27.10 -2.12 -3.10
C LYS A 596 -26.31 -0.90 -2.62
N LEU A 597 -25.28 -1.13 -1.80
CA LEU A 597 -24.40 -0.07 -1.31
C LEU A 597 -22.99 -0.24 -1.89
N SER A 598 -22.44 0.86 -2.41
CA SER A 598 -21.08 0.92 -2.94
C SER A 598 -20.30 2.07 -2.27
N VAL A 599 -19.00 1.85 -2.04
CA VAL A 599 -18.03 2.88 -1.66
C VAL A 599 -16.94 2.88 -2.73
N SER A 600 -17.16 3.66 -3.81
CA SER A 600 -16.27 3.59 -4.97
C SER A 600 -14.97 4.40 -4.82
N GLU A 601 -14.85 5.18 -3.75
CA GLU A 601 -13.57 5.76 -3.33
C GLU A 601 -13.41 5.70 -1.82
N TRP A 602 -12.28 5.14 -1.39
CA TRP A 602 -11.81 5.13 -0.01
C TRP A 602 -10.30 4.87 0.02
N ASN A 603 -9.62 5.29 1.08
CA ASN A 603 -8.22 4.93 1.29
C ASN A 603 -7.85 4.82 2.78
N SER A 604 -6.62 4.42 3.06
CA SER A 604 -6.09 4.23 4.42
C SER A 604 -5.36 5.44 4.98
N GLN A 605 -5.20 6.51 4.21
CA GLN A 605 -4.37 7.69 4.49
C GLN A 605 -2.86 7.41 4.62
N ALA A 606 -2.38 6.19 4.33
CA ALA A 606 -0.96 5.86 4.51
C ALA A 606 -0.52 4.67 3.62
N ASP A 607 -0.47 4.86 2.32
CA ASP A 607 -0.23 3.80 1.34
C ASP A 607 1.10 3.06 1.51
N THR A 608 2.11 3.74 2.07
CA THR A 608 3.47 3.21 2.24
C THR A 608 3.82 2.84 3.68
N ASP A 609 2.95 3.11 4.66
CA ASP A 609 3.16 2.74 6.07
C ASP A 609 2.44 1.44 6.39
N ILE A 610 3.03 0.62 7.27
CA ILE A 610 2.42 -0.65 7.72
C ILE A 610 1.03 -0.44 8.30
N THR A 611 0.80 0.65 9.02
CA THR A 611 -0.50 0.95 9.63
C THR A 611 -1.57 1.21 8.57
N GLY A 612 -1.22 1.79 7.41
CA GLY A 612 -2.12 1.91 6.27
C GLY A 612 -2.54 0.55 5.72
N GLY A 613 -1.60 -0.40 5.61
CA GLY A 613 -1.90 -1.78 5.23
C GLY A 613 -2.83 -2.48 6.23
N LEU A 614 -2.60 -2.29 7.53
CA LEU A 614 -3.47 -2.86 8.57
C LEU A 614 -4.87 -2.23 8.57
N VAL A 615 -4.99 -0.92 8.30
CA VAL A 615 -6.28 -0.27 8.06
C VAL A 615 -7.00 -0.89 6.87
N ALA A 616 -6.28 -1.14 5.78
CA ALA A 616 -6.88 -1.77 4.60
C ALA A 616 -7.35 -3.21 4.90
N VAL A 617 -6.58 -4.01 5.64
CA VAL A 617 -7.02 -5.35 6.09
C VAL A 617 -8.28 -5.25 6.94
N ASP A 618 -8.31 -4.33 7.90
CA ASP A 618 -9.42 -4.14 8.82
C ASP A 618 -10.69 -3.69 8.07
N ALA A 619 -10.55 -2.67 7.20
CA ALA A 619 -11.67 -2.16 6.39
C ALA A 619 -12.26 -3.23 5.47
N LEU A 620 -11.43 -4.02 4.77
CA LEU A 620 -11.90 -5.12 3.92
C LEU A 620 -12.64 -6.20 4.72
N GLY A 621 -12.19 -6.48 5.94
CA GLY A 621 -12.89 -7.37 6.87
C GLY A 621 -14.24 -6.82 7.31
N ILE A 622 -14.29 -5.54 7.67
CA ILE A 622 -15.51 -4.81 8.04
C ILE A 622 -16.49 -4.78 6.86
N PHE A 623 -16.04 -4.49 5.65
CA PHE A 623 -16.89 -4.47 4.45
C PHE A 623 -17.58 -5.81 4.24
N GLY A 624 -16.83 -6.91 4.37
CA GLY A 624 -17.40 -8.25 4.32
C GLY A 624 -18.44 -8.48 5.43
N GLN A 625 -18.11 -8.12 6.66
CA GLN A 625 -18.97 -8.34 7.83
C GLN A 625 -20.23 -7.47 7.81
N GLN A 626 -20.16 -6.26 7.25
CA GLN A 626 -21.27 -5.32 7.14
C GLN A 626 -22.08 -5.46 5.84
N SER A 627 -21.86 -6.53 5.07
CA SER A 627 -22.58 -6.79 3.80
C SER A 627 -22.44 -5.69 2.77
N LEU A 628 -21.31 -5.00 2.70
CA LEU A 628 -21.08 -4.03 1.64
C LEU A 628 -21.06 -4.75 0.29
N ASP A 629 -21.71 -4.17 -0.72
CA ASP A 629 -21.85 -4.81 -2.02
C ASP A 629 -20.67 -4.55 -2.96
N SER A 630 -20.03 -3.37 -2.88
CA SER A 630 -18.85 -3.00 -3.69
C SER A 630 -18.00 -1.95 -2.99
N ALA A 631 -16.70 -1.99 -3.20
CA ALA A 631 -15.76 -0.95 -2.80
C ALA A 631 -14.56 -0.91 -3.73
N THR A 632 -14.00 0.30 -4.00
CA THR A 632 -12.77 0.43 -4.77
C THR A 632 -11.80 1.39 -4.07
N TYR A 633 -10.59 0.90 -3.79
CA TYR A 633 -9.52 1.65 -3.14
C TYR A 633 -9.02 2.77 -4.06
N TRP A 634 -8.91 3.99 -3.55
CA TRP A 634 -8.36 5.14 -4.26
C TRP A 634 -6.90 5.34 -3.89
N GLY A 635 -6.01 5.12 -4.85
CA GLY A 635 -4.56 5.24 -4.69
C GLY A 635 -3.83 4.28 -5.63
N THR A 636 -2.56 4.57 -5.88
CA THR A 636 -1.68 3.67 -6.63
C THR A 636 -1.16 2.58 -5.69
N ILE A 637 -1.60 1.35 -5.90
CA ILE A 637 -1.24 0.22 -5.06
C ILE A 637 0.02 -0.45 -5.61
N ASP A 638 1.11 -0.40 -4.84
CA ASP A 638 2.26 -1.28 -5.04
C ASP A 638 1.89 -2.69 -4.57
N GLU A 639 2.05 -3.71 -5.42
CA GLU A 639 1.74 -5.12 -5.11
C GLU A 639 2.53 -5.66 -3.91
N LEU A 640 3.70 -5.13 -3.65
CA LEU A 640 4.57 -5.48 -2.52
C LEU A 640 4.48 -4.48 -1.35
N GLY A 641 3.79 -3.38 -1.56
CA GLY A 641 3.52 -2.37 -0.53
C GLY A 641 2.42 -2.81 0.45
N PRO A 642 2.21 -2.06 1.54
CA PRO A 642 1.28 -2.42 2.59
C PRO A 642 -0.15 -2.67 2.11
N ILE A 643 -0.64 -1.83 1.19
CA ILE A 643 -1.99 -1.95 0.64
C ILE A 643 -2.12 -3.18 -0.26
N GLY A 644 -1.16 -3.39 -1.17
CA GLY A 644 -1.14 -4.59 -2.02
C GLY A 644 -1.10 -5.87 -1.20
N LEU A 645 -0.35 -5.88 -0.10
CA LEU A 645 -0.30 -7.00 0.83
C LEU A 645 -1.62 -7.24 1.57
N ALA A 646 -2.43 -6.20 1.83
CA ALA A 646 -3.76 -6.35 2.39
C ALA A 646 -4.71 -7.08 1.40
N PHE A 647 -4.73 -6.68 0.13
CA PHE A 647 -5.49 -7.40 -0.92
C PHE A 647 -4.97 -8.82 -1.12
N TRP A 648 -3.65 -8.99 -1.22
CA TRP A 648 -3.02 -10.30 -1.31
C TRP A 648 -3.40 -11.21 -0.13
N LEU A 649 -3.50 -10.66 1.08
CA LEU A 649 -3.88 -11.42 2.28
C LEU A 649 -5.26 -12.06 2.12
N TYR A 650 -6.23 -11.32 1.59
CA TYR A 650 -7.60 -11.82 1.39
C TYR A 650 -7.76 -12.67 0.13
N ARG A 651 -7.09 -12.33 -0.98
CA ARG A 651 -7.44 -12.89 -2.29
C ARG A 651 -6.27 -13.28 -3.20
N GLY A 652 -5.04 -12.95 -2.83
CA GLY A 652 -3.88 -13.11 -3.71
C GLY A 652 -3.66 -14.53 -4.22
N PHE A 653 -3.22 -14.64 -5.48
CA PHE A 653 -2.87 -15.89 -6.17
C PHE A 653 -3.94 -16.99 -6.09
N GLY A 654 -5.22 -16.61 -6.11
CA GLY A 654 -6.34 -17.55 -6.11
C GLY A 654 -6.65 -18.22 -4.77
N VAL A 655 -5.94 -17.89 -3.70
CA VAL A 655 -6.32 -18.28 -2.34
C VAL A 655 -7.20 -17.19 -1.76
N THR A 656 -8.47 -17.50 -1.57
CA THR A 656 -9.49 -16.52 -1.21
C THR A 656 -9.98 -16.69 0.22
N PHE A 657 -10.32 -15.58 0.87
CA PHE A 657 -11.17 -15.53 2.04
C PHE A 657 -12.56 -16.06 1.67
N GLY A 658 -13.22 -16.78 2.57
CA GLY A 658 -14.47 -17.49 2.29
C GLY A 658 -15.57 -16.60 1.70
N ALA A 659 -16.41 -17.19 0.86
CA ALA A 659 -17.47 -16.48 0.16
C ALA A 659 -18.64 -16.04 1.05
N ASN A 660 -18.76 -16.60 2.27
CA ASN A 660 -19.77 -16.24 3.26
C ASN A 660 -19.14 -15.89 4.58
N THR A 661 -19.74 -14.96 5.33
CA THR A 661 -19.30 -14.63 6.68
C THR A 661 -19.60 -15.76 7.67
N ALA A 662 -18.76 -15.86 8.70
CA ALA A 662 -19.05 -16.59 9.91
C ALA A 662 -19.03 -15.62 11.09
N GLN A 663 -19.91 -15.83 12.07
CA GLN A 663 -19.94 -14.97 13.25
C GLN A 663 -18.73 -15.24 14.14
N VAL A 664 -18.10 -14.17 14.62
CA VAL A 664 -17.01 -14.20 15.58
C VAL A 664 -17.45 -13.50 16.85
N ASN A 665 -17.33 -14.19 17.99
CA ASN A 665 -17.50 -13.59 19.31
C ASN A 665 -16.13 -13.51 20.00
N LEU A 666 -15.71 -12.32 20.37
CA LEU A 666 -14.57 -12.05 21.22
C LEU A 666 -15.03 -11.89 22.66
N ALA A 667 -14.38 -12.56 23.61
CA ALA A 667 -14.71 -12.42 25.03
C ALA A 667 -14.43 -11.01 25.55
N THR A 668 -13.41 -10.35 25.01
CA THR A 668 -13.03 -8.96 25.35
C THR A 668 -12.63 -8.23 24.06
N PRO A 669 -13.60 -7.76 23.26
CA PRO A 669 -13.29 -7.09 22.00
C PRO A 669 -12.64 -5.73 22.28
N ASN A 670 -11.50 -5.48 21.64
CA ASN A 670 -10.87 -4.16 21.61
C ASN A 670 -10.60 -3.76 20.16
N PRO A 671 -11.57 -3.14 19.47
CA PRO A 671 -11.44 -2.79 18.07
C PRO A 671 -10.36 -1.75 17.77
N ASP A 672 -9.85 -1.04 18.78
CA ASP A 672 -8.72 -0.11 18.62
C ASP A 672 -7.41 -0.85 18.33
N THR A 673 -7.27 -2.05 18.89
CA THR A 673 -6.00 -2.79 18.88
C THR A 673 -6.07 -4.11 18.14
N GLN A 674 -7.25 -4.57 17.74
CA GLN A 674 -7.42 -5.87 17.09
C GLN A 674 -8.64 -5.93 16.17
N GLY A 675 -8.56 -6.79 15.15
CA GLY A 675 -9.68 -7.17 14.28
C GLY A 675 -9.68 -8.67 14.04
N VAL A 676 -10.86 -9.28 14.01
CA VAL A 676 -11.02 -10.71 13.73
C VAL A 676 -12.21 -10.92 12.81
N TYR A 677 -11.97 -11.53 11.66
CA TYR A 677 -12.96 -11.76 10.61
C TYR A 677 -12.96 -13.22 10.20
N ALA A 678 -14.13 -13.84 10.20
CA ALA A 678 -14.26 -15.22 9.77
C ALA A 678 -15.18 -15.34 8.55
N GLY A 679 -14.82 -16.28 7.67
CA GLY A 679 -15.60 -16.63 6.50
C GLY A 679 -15.61 -18.14 6.30
N THR A 680 -16.60 -18.62 5.50
CA THR A 680 -16.72 -20.02 5.15
C THR A 680 -16.94 -20.18 3.65
N GLU A 681 -16.35 -21.21 3.07
CA GLU A 681 -16.55 -21.63 1.69
C GLU A 681 -16.50 -23.13 1.61
N ASP A 682 -17.55 -23.76 1.07
CA ASP A 682 -17.69 -25.22 0.97
C ASP A 682 -17.49 -25.95 2.32
N GLY A 683 -17.95 -25.33 3.41
CA GLY A 683 -17.80 -25.86 4.76
C GLY A 683 -16.41 -25.70 5.37
N LYS A 684 -15.46 -25.08 4.67
CA LYS A 684 -14.11 -24.77 5.15
C LYS A 684 -14.07 -23.38 5.75
N LEU A 685 -13.40 -23.28 6.88
CA LEU A 685 -13.19 -22.01 7.60
C LEU A 685 -12.04 -21.21 7.00
N THR A 686 -12.28 -19.91 6.87
CA THR A 686 -11.22 -18.91 6.69
C THR A 686 -11.27 -17.90 7.82
N LEU A 687 -10.10 -17.40 8.25
CA LEU A 687 -9.97 -16.48 9.36
C LEU A 687 -8.92 -15.42 9.03
N VAL A 688 -9.24 -14.16 9.29
CA VAL A 688 -8.28 -13.07 9.28
C VAL A 688 -8.20 -12.47 10.68
N ILE A 689 -7.00 -12.29 11.18
CA ILE A 689 -6.72 -11.67 12.47
C ILE A 689 -5.74 -10.53 12.24
N VAL A 690 -6.06 -9.38 12.80
CA VAL A 690 -5.22 -8.19 12.75
C VAL A 690 -4.81 -7.79 14.16
N ASN A 691 -3.51 -7.70 14.41
CA ASN A 691 -2.95 -7.08 15.60
C ASN A 691 -2.48 -5.67 15.25
N LYS A 692 -3.18 -4.67 15.79
CA LYS A 692 -2.92 -3.25 15.59
C LYS A 692 -1.99 -2.65 16.66
N ASN A 693 -1.54 -3.43 17.67
CA ASN A 693 -0.58 -2.95 18.66
C ASN A 693 0.80 -2.74 18.03
N PRO A 694 1.49 -1.63 18.36
CA PRO A 694 2.83 -1.38 17.84
C PRO A 694 3.90 -2.29 18.44
N ASP A 695 3.78 -2.68 19.71
CA ASP A 695 4.87 -3.29 20.48
C ASP A 695 4.49 -4.62 21.13
N THR A 696 3.19 -5.00 21.10
CA THR A 696 2.71 -6.13 21.88
C THR A 696 2.09 -7.19 20.98
N PRO A 697 2.61 -8.42 20.95
CA PRO A 697 1.92 -9.53 20.30
C PRO A 697 0.63 -9.89 21.05
N ILE A 698 -0.34 -10.48 20.38
CA ILE A 698 -1.61 -10.93 20.93
C ILE A 698 -1.72 -12.46 20.74
N SER A 699 -2.16 -13.16 21.76
CA SER A 699 -2.47 -14.60 21.68
C SER A 699 -3.97 -14.80 21.54
N PHE A 700 -4.39 -15.62 20.58
CA PHE A 700 -5.80 -15.99 20.40
C PHE A 700 -6.03 -17.46 20.68
N ALA A 701 -6.91 -17.74 21.64
CA ALA A 701 -7.50 -19.06 21.81
C ALA A 701 -8.81 -19.09 21.01
N VAL A 702 -8.85 -19.84 19.92
CA VAL A 702 -10.00 -19.87 19.00
C VAL A 702 -10.86 -21.10 19.29
N ALA A 703 -11.95 -20.91 20.02
CA ALA A 703 -12.91 -21.96 20.27
C ALA A 703 -13.73 -22.30 18.99
N ASN A 704 -14.07 -23.56 18.83
CA ASN A 704 -14.82 -24.11 17.70
C ASN A 704 -14.08 -24.00 16.34
N MET A 705 -12.78 -23.75 16.36
CA MET A 705 -11.94 -23.87 15.17
C MET A 705 -11.80 -25.35 14.82
N PRO A 706 -12.14 -25.78 13.59
CA PRO A 706 -11.97 -27.19 13.20
C PRO A 706 -10.50 -27.61 13.31
N PHE A 707 -10.28 -28.85 13.82
CA PHE A 707 -8.92 -29.39 13.88
C PHE A 707 -8.43 -29.74 12.48
N GLY A 708 -7.13 -29.67 12.27
CA GLY A 708 -6.51 -30.06 11.03
C GLY A 708 -5.45 -29.10 10.52
N SER A 709 -5.14 -29.27 9.26
CA SER A 709 -4.14 -28.46 8.56
C SER A 709 -4.76 -27.16 8.03
N TYR A 710 -4.05 -26.06 8.18
CA TYR A 710 -4.42 -24.76 7.66
C TYR A 710 -3.29 -24.17 6.83
N PHE A 711 -3.62 -23.65 5.66
CA PHE A 711 -2.76 -22.71 4.96
C PHE A 711 -2.79 -21.39 5.73
N MET A 712 -1.61 -20.82 5.96
CA MET A 712 -1.46 -19.54 6.66
C MET A 712 -0.57 -18.61 5.84
N ARG A 713 -0.92 -17.35 5.82
CA ARG A 713 -0.07 -16.27 5.31
C ARG A 713 -0.21 -15.02 6.17
N HIS A 714 0.84 -14.21 6.21
CA HIS A 714 0.85 -12.95 6.95
C HIS A 714 1.71 -11.88 6.29
N PHE A 715 1.56 -10.67 6.74
CA PHE A 715 2.52 -9.58 6.57
C PHE A 715 2.55 -8.69 7.81
N GLY A 716 3.67 -7.97 8.00
CA GLY A 716 3.90 -7.11 9.16
C GLY A 716 4.98 -7.67 10.10
N GLY A 717 4.96 -7.23 11.35
CA GLY A 717 5.93 -7.58 12.38
C GLY A 717 7.26 -6.83 12.27
N GLU A 718 8.22 -7.15 13.18
CA GLU A 718 9.53 -6.48 13.24
C GLU A 718 10.42 -6.73 12.01
N ALA A 719 10.17 -7.80 11.26
CA ALA A 719 10.89 -8.14 10.04
C ALA A 719 10.56 -7.17 8.87
N GLY A 720 9.76 -6.15 9.11
CA GLY A 720 9.27 -5.21 8.10
C GLY A 720 8.05 -5.76 7.36
N ILE A 721 7.70 -5.13 6.24
CA ILE A 721 6.54 -5.51 5.41
C ILE A 721 6.91 -6.75 4.57
N ALA A 722 7.23 -7.85 5.22
CA ALA A 722 7.54 -9.09 4.53
C ALA A 722 6.30 -9.97 4.41
N LYS A 723 5.95 -10.34 3.19
CA LYS A 723 4.90 -11.33 2.98
C LYS A 723 5.45 -12.75 3.12
N TRP A 724 4.67 -13.61 3.75
CA TRP A 724 5.07 -14.95 4.10
C TRP A 724 3.90 -15.92 4.12
N GLN A 725 4.15 -17.17 3.83
CA GLN A 725 3.13 -18.22 3.86
C GLN A 725 3.69 -19.56 4.32
N THR A 726 2.86 -20.34 5.01
CA THR A 726 3.17 -21.70 5.47
C THR A 726 1.91 -22.55 5.67
N THR A 727 2.10 -23.77 6.16
CA THR A 727 1.02 -24.64 6.64
C THR A 727 1.20 -24.88 8.11
N ILE A 728 0.13 -24.70 8.90
CA ILE A 728 0.10 -25.01 10.33
C ILE A 728 -0.90 -26.11 10.62
N THR A 729 -0.75 -26.79 11.76
CA THR A 729 -1.72 -27.76 12.27
C THR A 729 -2.38 -27.20 13.51
N VAL A 730 -3.72 -27.21 13.52
CA VAL A 730 -4.55 -26.82 14.67
C VAL A 730 -5.03 -28.08 15.38
N SER A 731 -4.79 -28.18 16.67
CA SER A 731 -5.05 -29.39 17.49
C SER A 731 -6.01 -29.16 18.68
N GLY A 732 -6.56 -27.96 18.80
CA GLY A 732 -7.71 -27.70 19.69
C GLY A 732 -7.43 -27.03 21.01
N ASN A 733 -6.18 -26.97 21.44
CA ASN A 733 -5.74 -26.21 22.62
C ASN A 733 -4.66 -25.21 22.26
N ASP A 734 -4.58 -24.87 20.96
CA ASP A 734 -3.49 -24.05 20.45
C ASP A 734 -3.85 -22.57 20.57
N TYR A 735 -2.83 -21.78 20.87
CA TYR A 735 -2.92 -20.33 20.84
C TYR A 735 -2.26 -19.83 19.57
N ILE A 736 -2.99 -19.03 18.80
CA ILE A 736 -2.43 -18.35 17.64
C ILE A 736 -1.86 -17.02 18.12
N VAL A 737 -0.54 -16.92 18.11
CA VAL A 737 0.16 -15.69 18.50
C VAL A 737 0.37 -14.85 17.25
N ILE A 738 -0.09 -13.61 17.31
CA ILE A 738 0.05 -12.63 16.22
C ILE A 738 1.02 -11.55 16.69
N PRO A 739 2.17 -11.39 16.05
CA PRO A 739 3.13 -10.33 16.37
C PRO A 739 2.52 -8.93 16.33
N ALA A 740 3.24 -7.96 16.91
CA ALA A 740 2.90 -6.53 16.79
C ALA A 740 2.77 -6.12 15.32
N TYR A 741 1.85 -5.19 15.02
CA TYR A 741 1.59 -4.67 13.66
C TYR A 741 1.54 -5.76 12.57
N THR A 742 0.80 -6.84 12.83
CA THR A 742 0.73 -7.99 11.92
C THR A 742 -0.71 -8.36 11.59
N ALA A 743 -0.93 -8.71 10.32
CA ALA A 743 -2.17 -9.31 9.85
C ALA A 743 -1.90 -10.76 9.37
N VAL A 744 -2.77 -11.67 9.77
CA VAL A 744 -2.67 -13.11 9.47
C VAL A 744 -3.95 -13.61 8.84
N PHE A 745 -3.82 -14.42 7.81
CA PHE A 745 -4.91 -15.16 7.18
C PHE A 745 -4.69 -16.67 7.35
N LEU A 746 -5.76 -17.36 7.69
CA LEU A 746 -5.81 -18.81 7.83
C LEU A 746 -6.92 -19.37 6.94
N LYS A 747 -6.64 -20.45 6.20
CA LYS A 747 -7.63 -21.20 5.42
C LYS A 747 -7.48 -22.68 5.72
N GLN A 748 -8.58 -23.33 6.13
CA GLN A 748 -8.63 -24.77 6.33
C GLN A 748 -8.35 -25.49 5.00
N ASN A 749 -7.40 -26.45 5.00
CA ASN A 749 -7.02 -27.23 3.82
C ASN A 749 -8.06 -28.27 3.40
#